data_90911435939b0cbb8c4a3772f0d7f6a2
#
_entry.id   90911435939b0cbb8c4a3772f0d7f6a2
#
_cell.length_a   1.000
_cell.length_b   1.000
_cell.length_c   1.000
_cell.angle_alpha   90.00
_cell.angle_beta   90.00
_cell.angle_gamma   90.00
#
_symmetry.space_group_name_H-M   'P 1'
#
loop_
_entity.id
_entity.type
_entity.pdbx_description
1 polymer ?
#
loop_
_entity_poly.entity_id
_entity_poly.type
_entity_poly.pdbx_seq_one_letter_code
_entity_poly.pdbx_strand_id
1 'polypeptide(L)'
;MKKLFAFCLILAVKFAGAQVQHVCSQSKLSGSLRNTLTKNNLNSAEASLIEKYDVGFHHLSLAVERTGTAIKGSVRTISRSRVAQLDTFLFQLHSNFIVDSILTPSQDRLTFAKMGNVTAVLLPQSVGLNQTIDLTIYYRGTPPSGANAAIGNGFSNRASPTYGNQITWSLSEPYSAYEWWPCKQSLQDKIDSCFISITTDTSNKVGSNGNLVSVEPKDNGKHTYHWQTRYAMNYYLVALTVGQYREYVSYAKPKQIADSILIQNYIYNATAYNNNKASIDITAKQLELFSDLFGVYPYHKEKYGHMMAPFSGGMEHQTMSSMGIFNFGIVAHELGHQWFGNHVTCATWSDIWLNEGFASYTEYLAAKYLNSPANALSVLNGMHTSAKAGIGSVYVTDTNNVSRIFSSALTYEKGGSAVRVLHYILGDSLFFNMCRTYLNKHGNGNASTADLAQVCKEVSGKNLDYYFDQWIYGAGFPSYQIKWNYKGGKLFVKLTQSNAQDANNVFNLSLPLLIRRAGASDTLVYLNNTKSAELFEIGLTDSVNFIQLDPENWILKNVQVTFDGGLNALSGLNPEEDFLVYPNPAKDVIHFSASKSRGMRMEVYNMLGVLCLEETIGSEQFVDVRSLEKGIYFYKIIGSASHYSGKIIIE
;
A
#
# COMPACT_ATOMS: atom_id res chain seq x y z
N MET A 1 48.43 -15.57 46.88
CA MET A 1 46.97 -15.78 46.90
C MET A 1 46.30 -14.46 46.59
N LYS A 2 46.04 -14.17 45.33
CA LYS A 2 45.28 -12.99 44.89
C LYS A 2 44.08 -13.47 44.07
N LYS A 3 42.87 -13.25 44.59
CA LYS A 3 41.61 -13.54 43.89
C LYS A 3 41.36 -12.42 42.87
N LEU A 4 41.29 -12.79 41.61
CA LEU A 4 40.86 -11.93 40.52
C LEU A 4 39.33 -11.98 40.46
N PHE A 5 38.65 -10.88 40.77
CA PHE A 5 37.23 -10.69 40.51
C PHE A 5 37.05 -10.17 39.07
N ALA A 6 36.46 -11.00 38.21
CA ALA A 6 36.03 -10.59 36.88
C ALA A 6 34.69 -9.91 36.99
N PHE A 7 34.64 -8.59 36.71
CA PHE A 7 33.43 -7.79 36.59
C PHE A 7 32.91 -7.94 35.16
N CYS A 8 31.88 -8.75 34.95
CA CYS A 8 31.12 -8.74 33.71
C CYS A 8 30.28 -7.47 33.62
N LEU A 9 30.74 -6.51 32.85
CA LEU A 9 29.97 -5.33 32.47
C LEU A 9 28.95 -5.75 31.38
N ILE A 10 27.70 -5.97 31.76
CA ILE A 10 26.60 -6.12 30.80
C ILE A 10 26.28 -4.73 30.26
N LEU A 11 26.78 -4.39 29.09
CA LEU A 11 26.31 -3.24 28.33
C LEU A 11 24.89 -3.56 27.84
N ALA A 12 23.89 -3.05 28.56
CA ALA A 12 22.53 -2.95 28.05
C ALA A 12 22.51 -1.86 26.95
N VAL A 13 22.72 -2.27 25.69
CA VAL A 13 22.45 -1.42 24.54
C VAL A 13 20.94 -1.20 24.51
N LYS A 14 20.49 -0.05 25.00
CA LYS A 14 19.15 0.45 24.69
C LYS A 14 19.09 0.65 23.19
N PHE A 15 18.53 -0.31 22.47
CA PHE A 15 17.99 -0.05 21.14
C PHE A 15 16.86 0.96 21.32
N ALA A 16 17.16 2.23 21.14
CA ALA A 16 16.15 3.20 20.76
C ALA A 16 15.53 2.64 19.48
N GLY A 17 14.25 2.27 19.53
CA GLY A 17 13.51 1.81 18.35
C GLY A 17 13.45 2.93 17.33
N ALA A 18 14.47 3.03 16.48
CA ALA A 18 14.35 3.77 15.25
C ALA A 18 13.25 3.05 14.46
N GLN A 19 12.14 3.73 14.22
CA GLN A 19 11.11 3.26 13.30
C GLN A 19 11.82 2.90 12.00
N VAL A 20 11.81 1.62 11.64
CA VAL A 20 12.31 1.17 10.34
C VAL A 20 11.29 1.69 9.33
N GLN A 21 11.61 2.81 8.69
CA GLN A 21 10.80 3.35 7.61
C GLN A 21 11.10 2.56 6.34
N HIS A 22 10.07 2.25 5.58
CA HIS A 22 10.22 1.62 4.27
C HIS A 22 11.10 2.49 3.37
N VAL A 23 12.14 1.92 2.78
CA VAL A 23 13.21 2.71 2.12
C VAL A 23 12.68 3.44 0.87
N CYS A 24 11.74 2.82 0.13
CA CYS A 24 11.11 3.46 -1.03
C CYS A 24 10.17 4.60 -0.61
N SER A 25 9.47 4.49 0.53
CA SER A 25 8.74 5.60 1.13
C SER A 25 9.65 6.78 1.41
N GLN A 26 10.85 6.55 1.97
CA GLN A 26 11.82 7.62 2.22
C GLN A 26 12.24 8.35 0.94
N SER A 27 12.37 7.64 -0.17
CA SER A 27 12.72 8.23 -1.45
C SER A 27 11.66 9.25 -1.89
N LYS A 28 10.39 8.95 -1.72
CA LYS A 28 9.26 9.82 -2.10
C LYS A 28 8.99 10.94 -1.08
N LEU A 29 9.40 10.76 0.18
CA LEU A 29 9.21 11.72 1.28
C LEU A 29 10.33 12.74 1.45
N SER A 30 11.55 12.44 1.09
CA SER A 30 12.69 13.34 1.34
C SER A 30 12.57 14.68 0.60
N GLY A 31 11.65 14.79 -0.34
CA GLY A 31 11.25 16.06 -0.96
C GLY A 31 10.08 16.77 -0.29
N SER A 32 9.27 16.07 0.49
CA SER A 32 8.05 16.62 1.10
C SER A 32 8.29 17.49 2.35
N LEU A 33 9.51 17.61 2.84
CA LEU A 33 9.91 18.59 3.86
C LEU A 33 9.78 20.05 3.36
N ARG A 34 9.42 20.26 2.11
CA ARG A 34 8.92 21.53 1.62
C ARG A 34 7.41 21.58 1.79
N ASN A 35 7.00 22.43 2.69
CA ASN A 35 5.66 22.93 2.84
C ASN A 35 4.88 22.90 1.53
N THR A 36 3.72 22.20 1.55
CA THR A 36 2.62 22.39 0.61
C THR A 36 3.01 22.20 -0.87
N LEU A 37 3.43 21.00 -1.26
CA LEU A 37 3.10 20.54 -2.59
C LEU A 37 1.58 20.34 -2.60
N THR A 38 0.88 21.43 -2.87
CA THR A 38 -0.55 21.40 -3.07
C THR A 38 -0.83 20.59 -4.32
N LYS A 39 -1.72 19.62 -4.17
CA LYS A 39 -2.44 18.98 -5.25
C LYS A 39 -2.58 19.96 -6.41
N ASN A 40 -2.15 19.52 -7.63
CA ASN A 40 -2.36 20.27 -8.86
C ASN A 40 -2.83 21.70 -8.63
N ASN A 41 -1.95 22.70 -8.75
CA ASN A 41 -2.31 24.12 -8.58
C ASN A 41 -3.36 24.59 -9.61
N LEU A 42 -4.25 23.71 -10.03
CA LEU A 42 -5.35 23.98 -10.93
C LEU A 42 -6.55 24.48 -10.13
N ASN A 43 -7.09 25.62 -10.51
CA ASN A 43 -8.41 26.00 -10.05
C ASN A 43 -9.50 25.13 -10.71
N SER A 44 -10.74 25.22 -10.25
CA SER A 44 -11.84 24.36 -10.74
C SER A 44 -12.08 24.48 -12.26
N ALA A 45 -11.90 25.66 -12.84
CA ALA A 45 -12.06 25.86 -14.27
C ALA A 45 -10.92 25.22 -15.07
N GLU A 46 -9.68 25.38 -14.62
CA GLU A 46 -8.50 24.75 -15.22
C GLU A 46 -8.57 23.21 -15.12
N ALA A 47 -8.99 22.67 -13.98
CA ALA A 47 -9.21 21.25 -13.79
C ALA A 47 -10.30 20.71 -14.75
N SER A 48 -11.37 21.47 -14.93
CA SER A 48 -12.42 21.12 -15.91
C SER A 48 -11.92 21.17 -17.35
N LEU A 49 -11.05 22.12 -17.70
CA LEU A 49 -10.52 22.24 -19.05
C LEU A 49 -9.54 21.10 -19.40
N ILE A 50 -8.65 20.73 -18.46
CA ILE A 50 -7.64 19.71 -18.71
C ILE A 50 -8.25 18.31 -18.89
N GLU A 51 -9.43 18.06 -18.34
CA GLU A 51 -10.17 16.79 -18.51
C GLU A 51 -10.94 16.68 -19.83
N LYS A 52 -11.01 17.76 -20.63
CA LYS A 52 -11.73 17.78 -21.92
C LYS A 52 -11.00 17.09 -23.06
N TYR A 53 -9.79 16.59 -22.83
CA TYR A 53 -9.04 15.85 -23.84
C TYR A 53 -8.36 14.62 -23.23
N ASP A 54 -8.01 13.70 -24.11
CA ASP A 54 -7.31 12.42 -23.88
C ASP A 54 -5.95 12.45 -24.53
N VAL A 55 -4.90 12.04 -23.79
CA VAL A 55 -3.52 12.08 -24.31
C VAL A 55 -3.15 10.73 -24.88
N GLY A 56 -3.03 10.63 -26.22
CA GLY A 56 -2.59 9.41 -26.87
C GLY A 56 -1.08 9.29 -27.04
N PHE A 57 -0.35 10.41 -27.20
CA PHE A 57 1.06 10.37 -27.53
C PHE A 57 1.84 11.57 -27.02
N HIS A 58 3.04 11.29 -26.51
CA HIS A 58 4.07 12.31 -26.31
C HIS A 58 5.38 11.94 -27.00
N HIS A 59 6.07 12.95 -27.56
CA HIS A 59 7.47 12.85 -27.92
C HIS A 59 8.27 13.98 -27.27
N LEU A 60 9.03 13.63 -26.26
CA LEU A 60 9.97 14.55 -25.61
C LEU A 60 11.29 14.57 -26.39
N SER A 61 11.70 15.72 -26.92
CA SER A 61 12.97 15.92 -27.62
C SER A 61 13.76 17.01 -26.91
N LEU A 62 14.70 16.61 -26.03
CA LEU A 62 15.32 17.48 -25.05
C LEU A 62 16.85 17.43 -25.10
N ALA A 63 17.48 18.57 -24.85
CA ALA A 63 18.91 18.65 -24.53
C ALA A 63 19.08 18.67 -23.01
N VAL A 64 19.82 17.69 -22.49
CA VAL A 64 20.06 17.48 -21.05
C VAL A 64 21.48 17.01 -20.82
N GLU A 65 22.16 17.61 -19.82
CA GLU A 65 23.50 17.22 -19.43
C GLU A 65 23.53 16.60 -18.02
N ARG A 66 24.53 15.74 -17.75
CA ARG A 66 24.74 15.14 -16.43
C ARG A 66 25.19 16.14 -15.36
N THR A 67 25.56 17.35 -15.75
CA THR A 67 26.17 18.36 -14.87
C THR A 67 25.24 19.50 -14.49
N GLY A 68 23.96 19.43 -14.88
CA GLY A 68 23.00 20.47 -14.56
C GLY A 68 21.58 20.07 -14.92
N THR A 69 20.62 20.88 -14.46
CA THR A 69 19.19 20.64 -14.66
C THR A 69 18.57 21.53 -15.75
N ALA A 70 19.35 22.32 -16.48
CA ALA A 70 18.83 23.11 -17.58
C ALA A 70 18.28 22.21 -18.68
N ILE A 71 17.08 22.51 -19.14
CA ILE A 71 16.36 21.81 -20.21
C ILE A 71 16.07 22.78 -21.33
N LYS A 72 16.30 22.33 -22.56
CA LYS A 72 15.86 23.02 -23.78
C LYS A 72 15.40 21.97 -24.79
N GLY A 73 14.27 22.20 -25.40
CA GLY A 73 13.76 21.30 -26.41
C GLY A 73 12.29 21.47 -26.69
N SER A 74 11.62 20.38 -27.01
CA SER A 74 10.20 20.38 -27.33
C SER A 74 9.50 19.12 -26.83
N VAL A 75 8.19 19.23 -26.66
CA VAL A 75 7.27 18.11 -26.50
C VAL A 75 6.19 18.21 -27.55
N ARG A 76 6.13 17.19 -28.46
CA ARG A 76 4.97 16.99 -29.30
C ARG A 76 3.94 16.20 -28.53
N THR A 77 2.71 16.67 -28.50
CA THR A 77 1.57 15.99 -27.91
C THR A 77 0.51 15.76 -28.97
N ILE A 78 -0.01 14.51 -29.02
CA ILE A 78 -1.17 14.17 -29.82
C ILE A 78 -2.24 13.71 -28.86
N SER A 79 -3.36 14.45 -28.86
CA SER A 79 -4.49 14.24 -27.97
C SER A 79 -5.79 14.17 -28.73
N ARG A 80 -6.85 13.67 -28.10
CA ARG A 80 -8.20 13.62 -28.67
C ARG A 80 -9.17 14.41 -27.78
N SER A 81 -10.03 15.19 -28.42
CA SER A 81 -11.09 15.89 -27.67
C SER A 81 -12.09 14.89 -27.12
N ARG A 82 -12.45 15.06 -25.85
CA ARG A 82 -13.53 14.33 -25.15
C ARG A 82 -14.87 15.09 -25.17
N VAL A 83 -14.92 16.26 -25.81
CA VAL A 83 -16.10 17.13 -25.87
C VAL A 83 -16.44 17.52 -27.30
N ALA A 84 -17.70 17.94 -27.52
CA ALA A 84 -18.16 18.35 -28.86
C ALA A 84 -17.51 19.64 -29.34
N GLN A 85 -17.01 20.48 -28.43
CA GLN A 85 -16.38 21.75 -28.73
C GLN A 85 -15.26 22.05 -27.74
N LEU A 86 -14.02 22.02 -28.25
CA LEU A 86 -12.82 22.36 -27.49
C LEU A 86 -12.08 23.48 -28.21
N ASP A 87 -12.09 24.67 -27.65
CA ASP A 87 -11.46 25.86 -28.20
C ASP A 87 -10.11 26.18 -27.56
N THR A 88 -9.85 25.60 -26.38
CA THR A 88 -8.63 25.85 -25.60
C THR A 88 -8.02 24.54 -25.15
N PHE A 89 -6.74 24.33 -25.51
CA PHE A 89 -5.92 23.24 -24.98
C PHE A 89 -5.10 23.74 -23.80
N LEU A 90 -5.16 23.05 -22.66
CA LEU A 90 -4.49 23.46 -21.44
C LEU A 90 -3.49 22.40 -20.99
N PHE A 91 -2.27 22.80 -20.64
CA PHE A 91 -1.26 21.94 -20.05
C PHE A 91 -0.55 22.59 -18.87
N GLN A 92 0.08 21.79 -18.04
CA GLN A 92 0.87 22.22 -16.88
C GLN A 92 2.36 22.26 -17.25
N LEU A 93 3.04 23.34 -16.86
CA LEU A 93 4.48 23.50 -16.94
C LEU A 93 4.91 24.57 -15.93
N HIS A 94 5.89 24.25 -15.10
CA HIS A 94 6.35 25.13 -14.02
C HIS A 94 6.70 26.55 -14.52
N SER A 95 6.44 27.55 -13.69
CA SER A 95 6.63 28.96 -14.02
C SER A 95 8.08 29.33 -14.38
N ASN A 96 9.06 28.58 -13.91
CA ASN A 96 10.48 28.74 -14.25
C ASN A 96 10.80 28.49 -15.74
N PHE A 97 9.91 27.82 -16.47
CA PHE A 97 10.13 27.57 -17.88
C PHE A 97 9.50 28.64 -18.75
N ILE A 98 10.20 28.98 -19.82
CA ILE A 98 9.70 29.86 -20.89
C ILE A 98 9.20 28.95 -22.01
N VAL A 99 7.95 29.16 -22.42
CA VAL A 99 7.40 28.58 -23.66
C VAL A 99 7.80 29.51 -24.81
N ASP A 100 8.66 29.02 -25.69
CA ASP A 100 9.19 29.80 -26.82
C ASP A 100 8.16 29.89 -27.96
N SER A 101 7.51 28.79 -28.28
CA SER A 101 6.44 28.70 -29.29
C SER A 101 5.64 27.41 -29.14
N ILE A 102 4.43 27.46 -29.68
CA ILE A 102 3.58 26.27 -29.85
C ILE A 102 3.16 26.23 -31.29
N LEU A 103 3.47 25.12 -31.96
CA LEU A 103 3.26 24.97 -33.40
C LEU A 103 2.31 23.82 -33.70
N THR A 104 1.53 23.97 -34.77
CA THR A 104 0.79 22.89 -35.42
C THR A 104 1.74 22.03 -36.26
N PRO A 105 1.32 20.86 -36.79
CA PRO A 105 2.11 20.10 -37.77
C PRO A 105 2.46 20.89 -39.04
N SER A 106 1.60 21.82 -39.44
CA SER A 106 1.83 22.74 -40.58
C SER A 106 2.83 23.87 -40.27
N GLN A 107 3.38 23.90 -39.04
CA GLN A 107 4.30 24.94 -38.53
C GLN A 107 3.61 26.28 -38.27
N ASP A 108 2.29 26.32 -38.18
CA ASP A 108 1.55 27.53 -37.80
C ASP A 108 1.73 27.78 -36.30
N ARG A 109 2.06 29.04 -35.96
CA ARG A 109 2.27 29.45 -34.58
C ARG A 109 0.93 29.76 -33.90
N LEU A 110 0.69 29.11 -32.76
CA LEU A 110 -0.51 29.29 -31.98
C LEU A 110 -0.35 30.39 -30.92
N THR A 111 -1.45 31.06 -30.61
CA THR A 111 -1.54 32.00 -29.50
C THR A 111 -1.72 31.26 -28.19
N PHE A 112 -0.95 31.63 -27.20
CA PHE A 112 -1.06 31.02 -25.86
C PHE A 112 -0.87 32.06 -24.76
N ALA A 113 -1.41 31.76 -23.59
CA ALA A 113 -1.23 32.53 -22.37
C ALA A 113 -0.69 31.64 -21.27
N LYS A 114 0.44 32.00 -20.67
CA LYS A 114 1.02 31.29 -19.52
C LYS A 114 0.62 32.02 -18.23
N MET A 115 -0.06 31.30 -17.33
CA MET A 115 -0.58 31.77 -16.04
C MET A 115 0.02 30.92 -14.92
N GLY A 116 1.14 31.37 -14.35
CA GLY A 116 1.86 30.59 -13.35
C GLY A 116 2.36 29.26 -13.90
N ASN A 117 1.83 28.17 -13.38
CA ASN A 117 2.20 26.80 -13.77
C ASN A 117 1.28 26.20 -14.85
N VAL A 118 0.38 26.98 -15.40
CA VAL A 118 -0.58 26.53 -16.43
C VAL A 118 -0.38 27.36 -17.69
N THR A 119 -0.51 26.71 -18.85
CA THR A 119 -0.50 27.36 -20.16
C THR A 119 -1.75 26.98 -20.91
N ALA A 120 -2.50 27.98 -21.32
CA ALA A 120 -3.71 27.86 -22.15
C ALA A 120 -3.36 28.21 -23.60
N VAL A 121 -3.67 27.34 -24.52
CA VAL A 121 -3.41 27.47 -25.97
C VAL A 121 -4.76 27.68 -26.68
N LEU A 122 -4.92 28.76 -27.39
CA LEU A 122 -6.09 28.98 -28.23
C LEU A 122 -5.97 28.16 -29.51
N LEU A 123 -6.91 27.24 -29.72
CA LEU A 123 -6.94 26.42 -30.92
C LEU A 123 -7.47 27.25 -32.11
N PRO A 124 -6.90 27.09 -33.33
CA PRO A 124 -7.28 27.92 -34.48
C PRO A 124 -8.73 27.68 -34.92
N GLN A 125 -9.26 26.52 -34.60
CA GLN A 125 -10.66 26.12 -34.81
C GLN A 125 -11.11 25.26 -33.63
N SER A 126 -12.40 25.29 -33.35
CA SER A 126 -13.02 24.43 -32.36
C SER A 126 -12.82 22.94 -32.75
N VAL A 127 -12.28 22.13 -31.84
CA VAL A 127 -12.04 20.70 -32.07
C VAL A 127 -13.21 19.90 -31.53
N GLY A 128 -13.87 19.13 -32.38
CA GLY A 128 -15.02 18.31 -32.04
C GLY A 128 -14.66 17.01 -31.31
N LEU A 129 -15.68 16.34 -30.79
CA LEU A 129 -15.55 15.06 -30.09
C LEU A 129 -14.73 14.04 -30.91
N ASN A 130 -13.74 13.39 -30.26
CA ASN A 130 -12.82 12.41 -30.84
C ASN A 130 -11.89 12.94 -31.94
N GLN A 131 -11.94 14.24 -32.26
CA GLN A 131 -10.99 14.83 -33.19
C GLN A 131 -9.62 15.02 -32.56
N THR A 132 -8.58 14.96 -33.39
CA THR A 132 -7.18 15.02 -32.99
C THR A 132 -6.70 16.45 -32.78
N ILE A 133 -5.93 16.65 -31.74
CA ILE A 133 -5.15 17.85 -31.44
C ILE A 133 -3.69 17.43 -31.52
N ASP A 134 -2.89 18.03 -32.39
CA ASP A 134 -1.47 17.74 -32.58
C ASP A 134 -0.67 19.04 -32.45
N LEU A 135 0.11 19.14 -31.39
CA LEU A 135 0.85 20.34 -31.03
C LEU A 135 2.30 20.01 -30.68
N THR A 136 3.23 20.88 -31.07
CA THR A 136 4.61 20.83 -30.60
C THR A 136 4.92 22.07 -29.76
N ILE A 137 5.24 21.86 -28.50
CA ILE A 137 5.52 22.87 -27.48
C ILE A 137 7.02 23.00 -27.35
N TYR A 138 7.61 24.12 -27.80
CA TYR A 138 9.03 24.43 -27.60
C TYR A 138 9.21 25.21 -26.32
N TYR A 139 10.15 24.78 -25.49
CA TYR A 139 10.36 25.39 -24.19
C TYR A 139 11.81 25.26 -23.71
N ARG A 140 12.16 26.10 -22.75
CA ARG A 140 13.48 26.09 -22.10
C ARG A 140 13.40 26.66 -20.70
N GLY A 141 14.31 26.22 -19.84
CA GLY A 141 14.38 26.73 -18.48
C GLY A 141 15.17 25.79 -17.57
N THR A 142 15.04 26.06 -16.29
CA THR A 142 15.62 25.24 -15.23
C THR A 142 14.51 24.88 -14.25
N PRO A 143 14.30 23.59 -13.95
CA PRO A 143 13.35 23.15 -12.94
C PRO A 143 13.53 23.88 -11.60
N PRO A 144 12.48 23.95 -10.77
CA PRO A 144 12.63 24.52 -9.44
C PRO A 144 13.71 23.76 -8.68
N SER A 145 14.76 24.46 -8.24
CA SER A 145 15.83 23.86 -7.47
C SER A 145 15.59 24.01 -5.99
N GLY A 146 15.62 22.90 -5.27
CA GLY A 146 15.99 22.95 -3.88
C GLY A 146 17.42 22.56 -3.75
N ALA A 147 18.25 23.46 -3.29
CA ALA A 147 19.71 23.31 -3.21
C ALA A 147 20.20 22.07 -2.45
N ASN A 148 19.30 21.33 -1.78
CA ASN A 148 19.58 20.11 -1.02
C ASN A 148 18.48 19.04 -1.15
N ALA A 149 17.60 19.15 -2.13
CA ALA A 149 16.57 18.14 -2.33
C ALA A 149 17.20 16.89 -2.91
N ALA A 150 17.44 15.92 -2.07
CA ALA A 150 17.80 14.60 -2.54
C ALA A 150 16.66 14.02 -3.41
N ILE A 151 15.43 14.44 -3.14
CA ILE A 151 14.22 14.11 -3.88
C ILE A 151 13.17 15.18 -3.56
N GLY A 152 12.34 15.54 -4.52
CA GLY A 152 11.24 16.48 -4.31
C GLY A 152 11.15 17.59 -5.32
N ASN A 153 11.96 17.48 -6.36
CA ASN A 153 11.76 18.19 -7.60
C ASN A 153 11.62 17.13 -8.68
N GLY A 154 10.73 17.33 -9.62
CA GLY A 154 10.53 16.42 -10.75
C GLY A 154 11.81 16.14 -11.52
N PHE A 155 12.85 16.99 -11.36
CA PHE A 155 14.13 16.87 -12.05
C PHE A 155 15.30 17.37 -11.19
N SER A 156 16.31 16.55 -11.02
CA SER A 156 17.40 16.78 -10.06
C SER A 156 18.78 16.50 -10.66
N ASN A 157 19.82 17.13 -10.09
CA ASN A 157 21.22 16.89 -10.43
C ASN A 157 22.07 16.80 -9.17
N ARG A 158 22.86 15.73 -9.04
CA ARG A 158 23.74 15.52 -7.89
C ARG A 158 24.81 14.48 -8.20
N ALA A 159 25.97 14.59 -7.54
CA ALA A 159 26.95 13.52 -7.49
C ALA A 159 26.51 12.42 -6.51
N SER A 160 26.72 11.16 -6.88
CA SER A 160 26.56 10.06 -5.95
C SER A 160 27.52 10.22 -4.76
N PRO A 161 27.03 10.26 -3.52
CA PRO A 161 27.89 10.41 -2.35
C PRO A 161 28.84 9.21 -2.15
N THR A 162 28.45 8.03 -2.61
CA THR A 162 29.21 6.77 -2.47
C THR A 162 30.17 6.54 -3.62
N TYR A 163 29.78 6.87 -4.86
CA TYR A 163 30.51 6.48 -6.07
C TYR A 163 31.09 7.66 -6.86
N GLY A 164 30.72 8.90 -6.50
CA GLY A 164 31.22 10.13 -7.12
C GLY A 164 30.64 10.47 -8.50
N ASN A 165 29.86 9.57 -9.11
CA ASN A 165 29.24 9.80 -10.42
C ASN A 165 28.24 10.96 -10.38
N GLN A 166 28.40 11.95 -11.25
CA GLN A 166 27.48 13.06 -11.42
C GLN A 166 26.32 12.63 -12.31
N ILE A 167 25.08 12.77 -11.84
CA ILE A 167 23.87 12.30 -12.50
C ILE A 167 22.82 13.40 -12.53
N THR A 168 22.10 13.50 -13.64
CA THR A 168 20.82 14.22 -13.77
C THR A 168 19.73 13.20 -13.96
N TRP A 169 18.63 13.32 -13.22
CA TRP A 169 17.53 12.35 -13.24
C TRP A 169 16.18 12.99 -12.98
N SER A 170 15.11 12.33 -13.42
CA SER A 170 13.73 12.69 -13.10
C SER A 170 13.15 11.81 -11.99
N LEU A 171 12.22 12.36 -11.18
CA LEU A 171 11.34 11.65 -10.26
C LEU A 171 10.07 12.48 -10.07
N SER A 172 8.99 12.09 -10.72
CA SER A 172 7.81 12.93 -10.91
C SER A 172 6.65 12.63 -9.96
N GLU A 173 6.68 11.54 -9.23
CA GLU A 173 5.60 11.12 -8.34
C GLU A 173 5.53 11.99 -7.06
N PRO A 174 4.34 12.42 -6.60
CA PRO A 174 3.04 12.24 -7.25
C PRO A 174 2.67 13.38 -8.20
N TYR A 175 3.19 14.59 -8.04
CA TYR A 175 2.71 15.82 -8.68
C TYR A 175 3.82 16.66 -9.31
N SER A 176 4.99 16.10 -9.60
CA SER A 176 6.18 16.87 -10.02
C SER A 176 6.58 16.70 -11.49
N ALA A 177 5.75 16.09 -12.33
CA ALA A 177 6.04 15.97 -13.76
C ALA A 177 6.08 17.35 -14.45
N TYR A 178 5.14 18.24 -14.14
CA TYR A 178 5.08 19.60 -14.68
C TYR A 178 6.29 20.47 -14.32
N GLU A 179 7.07 20.03 -13.35
CA GLU A 179 8.29 20.74 -12.93
C GLU A 179 9.43 20.63 -13.95
N TRP A 180 9.33 19.74 -14.96
CA TRP A 180 10.39 19.60 -15.95
C TRP A 180 9.92 19.42 -17.40
N TRP A 181 8.64 19.05 -17.63
CA TRP A 181 8.10 18.93 -18.98
C TRP A 181 6.62 19.30 -19.04
N PRO A 182 6.13 19.86 -20.18
CA PRO A 182 4.71 20.20 -20.35
C PRO A 182 3.86 18.95 -20.43
N CYS A 183 2.93 18.77 -19.46
CA CYS A 183 2.13 17.56 -19.31
C CYS A 183 0.72 17.82 -18.78
N LYS A 184 -0.10 16.78 -18.79
CA LYS A 184 -1.34 16.65 -18.04
C LYS A 184 -1.10 15.69 -16.88
N GLN A 185 -1.23 16.17 -15.63
CA GLN A 185 -1.07 15.34 -14.44
C GLN A 185 -2.40 14.71 -14.00
N SER A 186 -2.90 13.75 -14.75
CA SER A 186 -4.09 12.95 -14.43
C SER A 186 -3.74 11.47 -14.38
N LEU A 187 -3.99 10.81 -13.24
CA LEU A 187 -3.78 9.36 -13.11
C LEU A 187 -4.66 8.57 -14.07
N GLN A 188 -5.86 9.09 -14.36
CA GLN A 188 -6.87 8.43 -15.19
C GLN A 188 -6.63 8.64 -16.71
N ASP A 189 -5.59 9.38 -17.07
CA ASP A 189 -5.25 9.66 -18.47
C ASP A 189 -3.84 9.13 -18.77
N LYS A 190 -3.74 7.84 -19.08
CA LYS A 190 -2.47 7.24 -19.48
C LYS A 190 -2.13 7.62 -20.92
N ILE A 191 -0.88 7.95 -21.14
CA ILE A 191 -0.29 8.20 -22.46
C ILE A 191 -0.19 6.86 -23.18
N ASP A 192 -0.87 6.66 -24.32
CA ASP A 192 -0.88 5.37 -25.05
C ASP A 192 0.51 4.96 -25.55
N SER A 193 1.35 5.94 -25.90
CA SER A 193 2.75 5.72 -26.29
C SER A 193 3.60 6.97 -26.05
N CYS A 194 4.87 6.77 -25.71
CA CYS A 194 5.78 7.86 -25.41
C CYS A 194 7.16 7.62 -26.06
N PHE A 195 7.65 8.63 -26.78
CA PHE A 195 8.99 8.66 -27.34
C PHE A 195 9.84 9.70 -26.61
N ILE A 196 11.10 9.35 -26.34
CA ILE A 196 11.99 10.18 -25.53
C ILE A 196 13.35 10.25 -26.24
N SER A 197 13.65 11.43 -26.77
CA SER A 197 14.89 11.71 -27.52
C SER A 197 15.73 12.69 -26.70
N ILE A 198 16.87 12.23 -26.18
CA ILE A 198 17.74 13.04 -25.32
C ILE A 198 19.08 13.26 -25.98
N THR A 199 19.39 14.53 -26.24
CA THR A 199 20.71 14.98 -26.75
C THR A 199 21.60 15.34 -25.58
N THR A 200 22.78 14.75 -25.53
CA THR A 200 23.76 14.95 -24.46
C THR A 200 25.20 14.80 -24.98
N ASP A 201 26.19 15.05 -24.13
CA ASP A 201 27.61 14.82 -24.45
C ASP A 201 27.89 13.33 -24.74
N THR A 202 28.83 13.07 -25.69
CA THR A 202 29.17 11.70 -26.11
C THR A 202 29.72 10.82 -25.01
N SER A 203 30.22 11.38 -23.91
CA SER A 203 30.69 10.64 -22.74
C SER A 203 29.55 10.13 -21.85
N ASN A 204 28.30 10.59 -22.06
CA ASN A 204 27.15 10.22 -21.29
C ASN A 204 26.38 9.05 -21.91
N LYS A 205 25.66 8.32 -21.07
CA LYS A 205 24.58 7.42 -21.45
C LYS A 205 23.26 7.96 -20.88
N VAL A 206 22.17 7.66 -21.58
CA VAL A 206 20.82 8.04 -21.18
C VAL A 206 20.00 6.79 -20.91
N GLY A 207 19.49 6.62 -19.69
CA GLY A 207 18.49 5.59 -19.36
C GLY A 207 17.08 6.19 -19.43
N SER A 208 16.11 5.43 -19.97
CA SER A 208 14.72 5.87 -20.09
C SER A 208 13.76 4.69 -20.30
N ASN A 209 12.47 5.00 -20.45
CA ASN A 209 11.37 4.06 -20.66
C ASN A 209 11.43 3.38 -22.04
N GLY A 210 10.94 2.14 -22.12
CA GLY A 210 10.81 1.40 -23.36
C GLY A 210 12.13 0.86 -23.91
N ASN A 211 12.21 0.69 -25.24
CA ASN A 211 13.39 0.19 -25.93
C ASN A 211 14.29 1.34 -26.42
N LEU A 212 15.60 1.17 -26.32
CA LEU A 212 16.56 2.03 -27.01
C LEU A 212 16.55 1.67 -28.51
N VAL A 213 16.06 2.58 -29.34
CA VAL A 213 15.91 2.37 -30.79
C VAL A 213 17.20 2.70 -31.52
N SER A 214 17.82 3.84 -31.20
CA SER A 214 19.07 4.28 -31.81
C SER A 214 19.83 5.26 -30.91
N VAL A 215 21.12 5.40 -31.20
CA VAL A 215 21.98 6.47 -30.70
C VAL A 215 22.57 7.16 -31.91
N GLU A 216 22.14 8.40 -32.18
CA GLU A 216 22.59 9.17 -33.33
C GLU A 216 23.70 10.15 -32.96
N PRO A 217 24.85 10.12 -33.65
CA PRO A 217 25.85 11.17 -33.53
C PRO A 217 25.28 12.54 -33.95
N LYS A 218 25.67 13.58 -33.26
CA LYS A 218 25.36 14.96 -33.58
C LYS A 218 26.67 15.79 -33.58
N ASP A 219 26.61 16.97 -34.15
CA ASP A 219 27.75 17.89 -34.15
C ASP A 219 28.18 18.27 -32.72
N ASN A 220 29.38 18.82 -32.62
CA ASN A 220 29.94 19.38 -31.38
C ASN A 220 30.08 18.38 -30.22
N GLY A 221 30.40 17.11 -30.51
CA GLY A 221 30.64 16.09 -29.49
C GLY A 221 29.37 15.68 -28.72
N LYS A 222 28.22 15.75 -29.38
CA LYS A 222 26.94 15.30 -28.84
C LYS A 222 26.46 14.04 -29.52
N HIS A 223 25.51 13.37 -28.89
CA HIS A 223 24.69 12.32 -29.49
C HIS A 223 23.27 12.37 -28.95
N THR A 224 22.33 11.81 -29.67
CA THR A 224 20.93 11.72 -29.25
C THR A 224 20.55 10.25 -29.04
N TYR A 225 20.08 9.92 -27.86
CA TYR A 225 19.47 8.64 -27.52
C TYR A 225 17.99 8.71 -27.85
N HIS A 226 17.48 7.73 -28.62
CA HIS A 226 16.07 7.61 -28.98
C HIS A 226 15.46 6.40 -28.28
N TRP A 227 14.63 6.65 -27.27
CA TRP A 227 13.87 5.65 -26.55
C TRP A 227 12.41 5.67 -26.96
N GLN A 228 11.75 4.50 -26.98
CA GLN A 228 10.34 4.38 -27.34
C GLN A 228 9.64 3.36 -26.47
N THR A 229 8.50 3.75 -25.89
CA THR A 229 7.52 2.82 -25.34
C THR A 229 6.21 2.92 -26.10
N ARG A 230 5.62 1.76 -26.38
CA ARG A 230 4.32 1.62 -27.06
C ARG A 230 3.26 1.04 -26.13
N TYR A 231 3.57 0.95 -24.83
CA TYR A 231 2.64 0.59 -23.79
C TYR A 231 2.09 1.83 -23.10
N ALA A 232 0.83 1.77 -22.70
CA ALA A 232 0.21 2.84 -21.92
C ALA A 232 1.02 3.12 -20.64
N MET A 233 1.26 4.39 -20.35
CA MET A 233 2.12 4.83 -19.26
C MET A 233 1.55 6.06 -18.57
N ASN A 234 1.61 6.09 -17.25
CA ASN A 234 1.18 7.26 -16.49
C ASN A 234 2.21 8.39 -16.56
N TYR A 235 1.77 9.64 -16.43
CA TYR A 235 2.62 10.84 -16.53
C TYR A 235 3.80 10.82 -15.58
N TYR A 236 3.62 10.30 -14.34
CA TYR A 236 4.68 10.28 -13.33
C TYR A 236 5.75 9.21 -13.57
N LEU A 237 5.46 8.25 -14.46
CA LEU A 237 6.37 7.17 -14.83
C LEU A 237 7.29 7.54 -16.01
N VAL A 238 7.05 8.67 -16.68
CA VAL A 238 7.97 9.20 -17.70
C VAL A 238 9.29 9.58 -17.03
N ALA A 239 10.37 8.97 -17.49
CA ALA A 239 11.64 9.06 -16.79
C ALA A 239 12.84 9.17 -17.71
N LEU A 240 13.87 9.82 -17.18
CA LEU A 240 15.20 9.79 -17.77
C LEU A 240 16.29 9.90 -16.70
N THR A 241 17.45 9.33 -16.99
CA THR A 241 18.72 9.64 -16.30
C THR A 241 19.80 9.94 -17.32
N VAL A 242 20.68 10.89 -17.00
CA VAL A 242 21.87 11.22 -17.80
C VAL A 242 23.11 11.12 -16.92
N GLY A 243 24.05 10.28 -17.32
CA GLY A 243 25.26 10.06 -16.54
C GLY A 243 26.31 9.24 -17.30
N GLN A 244 27.51 9.14 -16.72
CA GLN A 244 28.51 8.20 -17.20
C GLN A 244 28.25 6.83 -16.58
N TYR A 245 27.62 5.96 -17.34
CA TYR A 245 27.22 4.63 -16.89
C TYR A 245 28.04 3.52 -17.53
N ARG A 246 28.28 2.48 -16.73
CA ARG A 246 28.60 1.14 -17.22
C ARG A 246 27.28 0.42 -17.50
N GLU A 247 27.13 -0.11 -18.71
CA GLU A 247 26.01 -0.96 -19.06
C GLU A 247 26.28 -2.43 -18.67
N TYR A 248 25.26 -3.06 -18.09
CA TYR A 248 25.23 -4.49 -17.78
C TYR A 248 23.91 -5.10 -18.22
N VAL A 249 23.99 -6.18 -18.96
CA VAL A 249 22.82 -6.85 -19.55
C VAL A 249 22.71 -8.28 -19.02
N SER A 250 21.49 -8.68 -18.72
CA SER A 250 21.08 -10.06 -18.42
C SER A 250 19.72 -10.36 -19.04
N TYR A 251 19.20 -11.57 -18.88
CA TYR A 251 17.93 -11.99 -19.47
C TYR A 251 17.13 -12.82 -18.47
N ALA A 252 15.80 -12.61 -18.46
CA ALA A 252 14.84 -13.49 -17.80
C ALA A 252 14.12 -14.36 -18.85
N LYS A 253 13.69 -15.56 -18.44
CA LYS A 253 13.00 -16.52 -19.31
C LYS A 253 11.70 -17.01 -18.66
N PRO A 254 10.65 -16.19 -18.64
CA PRO A 254 9.35 -16.62 -18.16
C PRO A 254 8.81 -17.78 -18.99
N LYS A 255 8.21 -18.79 -18.35
CA LYS A 255 7.67 -19.99 -19.02
C LYS A 255 6.52 -19.71 -19.99
N GLN A 256 5.86 -18.56 -19.82
CA GLN A 256 4.67 -18.17 -20.56
C GLN A 256 4.98 -17.67 -21.98
N ILE A 257 6.23 -17.37 -22.28
CA ILE A 257 6.69 -16.88 -23.60
C ILE A 257 7.92 -17.66 -24.06
N ALA A 258 8.07 -17.79 -25.38
CA ALA A 258 9.23 -18.46 -25.97
C ALA A 258 10.50 -17.60 -25.92
N ASP A 259 10.34 -16.28 -26.00
CA ASP A 259 11.43 -15.32 -26.03
C ASP A 259 11.93 -14.99 -24.62
N SER A 260 13.16 -14.51 -24.54
CA SER A 260 13.72 -13.95 -23.31
C SER A 260 13.44 -12.46 -23.20
N ILE A 261 13.26 -11.98 -21.98
CA ILE A 261 13.12 -10.55 -21.68
C ILE A 261 14.49 -9.97 -21.36
N LEU A 262 14.87 -8.92 -22.08
CA LEU A 262 16.09 -8.17 -21.82
C LEU A 262 16.00 -7.46 -20.46
N ILE A 263 17.04 -7.59 -19.64
CA ILE A 263 17.25 -6.81 -18.42
C ILE A 263 18.48 -5.92 -18.63
N GLN A 264 18.24 -4.62 -18.87
CA GLN A 264 19.26 -3.63 -19.18
C GLN A 264 19.54 -2.74 -17.99
N ASN A 265 20.77 -2.71 -17.51
CA ASN A 265 21.16 -1.97 -16.32
C ASN A 265 22.21 -0.90 -16.65
N TYR A 266 21.96 0.32 -16.18
CA TYR A 266 22.92 1.43 -16.22
C TYR A 266 23.45 1.67 -14.81
N ILE A 267 24.67 1.23 -14.58
CA ILE A 267 25.34 1.24 -13.27
C ILE A 267 26.46 2.29 -13.29
N TYR A 268 26.70 2.99 -12.21
CA TYR A 268 27.64 4.11 -12.16
C TYR A 268 29.04 3.77 -12.69
N ASN A 269 29.69 2.79 -12.07
CA ASN A 269 31.07 2.42 -12.40
C ASN A 269 31.37 0.97 -12.00
N ALA A 270 32.62 0.54 -12.17
CA ALA A 270 33.03 -0.83 -11.83
C ALA A 270 32.85 -1.15 -10.33
N THR A 271 33.09 -0.21 -9.44
CA THR A 271 32.90 -0.40 -8.00
C THR A 271 31.42 -0.61 -7.66
N ALA A 272 30.55 0.26 -8.20
CA ALA A 272 29.10 0.12 -8.02
C ALA A 272 28.59 -1.21 -8.60
N TYR A 273 29.08 -1.61 -9.76
CA TYR A 273 28.77 -2.91 -10.36
C TYR A 273 29.15 -4.08 -9.45
N ASN A 274 30.40 -4.12 -8.98
CA ASN A 274 30.88 -5.20 -8.16
C ASN A 274 30.11 -5.30 -6.82
N ASN A 275 29.79 -4.16 -6.22
CA ASN A 275 29.07 -4.12 -4.94
C ASN A 275 27.60 -4.57 -5.06
N ASN A 276 26.97 -4.35 -6.22
CA ASN A 276 25.52 -4.57 -6.39
C ASN A 276 25.17 -5.77 -7.31
N LYS A 277 26.18 -6.40 -7.94
CA LYS A 277 25.95 -7.44 -8.95
C LYS A 277 25.02 -8.55 -8.50
N ALA A 278 25.19 -9.06 -7.29
CA ALA A 278 24.35 -10.15 -6.76
C ALA A 278 22.89 -9.74 -6.63
N SER A 279 22.62 -8.49 -6.20
CA SER A 279 21.26 -7.94 -6.09
C SER A 279 20.66 -7.57 -7.45
N ILE A 280 21.49 -7.31 -8.46
CA ILE A 280 21.03 -7.07 -9.84
C ILE A 280 20.72 -8.41 -10.53
N ASP A 281 21.56 -9.42 -10.37
CA ASP A 281 21.39 -10.72 -11.02
C ASP A 281 20.13 -11.46 -10.58
N ILE A 282 19.66 -11.25 -9.33
CA ILE A 282 18.42 -11.87 -8.83
C ILE A 282 17.17 -11.38 -9.56
N THR A 283 17.22 -10.23 -10.23
CA THR A 283 16.11 -9.64 -10.99
C THR A 283 15.49 -10.62 -11.97
N ALA A 284 16.32 -11.39 -12.69
CA ALA A 284 15.83 -12.38 -13.64
C ALA A 284 14.92 -13.42 -12.97
N LYS A 285 15.34 -13.94 -11.81
CA LYS A 285 14.57 -14.92 -11.04
C LYS A 285 13.29 -14.32 -10.43
N GLN A 286 13.34 -13.09 -9.97
CA GLN A 286 12.16 -12.40 -9.46
C GLN A 286 11.15 -12.11 -10.59
N LEU A 287 11.61 -11.73 -11.78
CA LEU A 287 10.75 -11.50 -12.94
C LEU A 287 10.09 -12.81 -13.42
N GLU A 288 10.84 -13.91 -13.45
CA GLU A 288 10.31 -15.26 -13.76
C GLU A 288 9.26 -15.67 -12.73
N LEU A 289 9.54 -15.50 -11.44
CA LEU A 289 8.60 -15.80 -10.35
C LEU A 289 7.31 -14.98 -10.45
N PHE A 290 7.42 -13.66 -10.61
CA PHE A 290 6.24 -12.79 -10.66
C PHE A 290 5.43 -13.05 -11.94
N SER A 291 6.08 -13.42 -13.04
CA SER A 291 5.37 -13.89 -14.24
C SER A 291 4.59 -15.18 -13.98
N ASP A 292 5.12 -16.12 -13.18
CA ASP A 292 4.41 -17.34 -12.79
C ASP A 292 3.21 -17.04 -11.87
N LEU A 293 3.35 -16.11 -10.91
CA LEU A 293 2.31 -15.80 -9.94
C LEU A 293 1.19 -14.91 -10.52
N PHE A 294 1.56 -13.86 -11.25
CA PHE A 294 0.66 -12.78 -11.65
C PHE A 294 0.31 -12.78 -13.14
N GLY A 295 0.96 -13.59 -13.95
CA GLY A 295 0.91 -13.56 -15.41
C GLY A 295 2.16 -12.91 -15.99
N VAL A 296 2.42 -13.17 -17.26
CA VAL A 296 3.63 -12.71 -17.95
C VAL A 296 3.90 -11.21 -17.69
N TYR A 297 5.19 -10.88 -17.58
CA TYR A 297 5.62 -9.48 -17.44
C TYR A 297 4.90 -8.57 -18.46
N PRO A 298 4.17 -7.55 -18.02
CA PRO A 298 3.26 -6.80 -18.89
C PRO A 298 3.95 -6.19 -20.11
N TYR A 299 5.20 -5.79 -19.94
CA TYR A 299 6.01 -5.13 -20.98
C TYR A 299 7.01 -6.06 -21.64
N HIS A 300 6.69 -7.35 -21.77
CA HIS A 300 7.59 -8.41 -22.26
C HIS A 300 8.09 -8.19 -23.70
N LYS A 301 7.41 -7.38 -24.52
CA LYS A 301 7.87 -7.00 -25.87
C LYS A 301 8.88 -5.84 -25.88
N GLU A 302 9.13 -5.26 -24.74
CA GLU A 302 10.16 -4.23 -24.54
C GLU A 302 11.29 -4.81 -23.68
N LYS A 303 11.53 -4.24 -22.52
CA LYS A 303 12.57 -4.68 -21.59
C LYS A 303 12.14 -4.49 -20.14
N TYR A 304 12.96 -4.97 -19.22
CA TYR A 304 13.05 -4.44 -17.87
C TYR A 304 14.50 -3.96 -17.62
N GLY A 305 14.75 -3.27 -16.53
CA GLY A 305 16.10 -2.92 -16.11
C GLY A 305 16.14 -1.86 -15.04
N HIS A 306 17.35 -1.38 -14.81
CA HIS A 306 17.62 -0.40 -13.76
C HIS A 306 18.52 0.71 -14.26
N MET A 307 18.29 1.93 -13.77
CA MET A 307 19.17 3.08 -13.94
C MET A 307 19.49 3.67 -12.56
N MET A 308 20.77 3.75 -12.22
CA MET A 308 21.17 4.29 -10.92
C MET A 308 20.99 5.80 -10.86
N ALA A 309 20.40 6.27 -9.75
CA ALA A 309 20.31 7.70 -9.44
C ALA A 309 20.62 7.94 -7.95
N PRO A 310 21.19 9.10 -7.55
CA PRO A 310 21.75 9.27 -6.21
C PRO A 310 20.71 9.71 -5.17
N PHE A 311 19.71 8.83 -4.92
CA PHE A 311 18.70 8.97 -3.88
C PHE A 311 18.64 7.71 -3.01
N SER A 312 17.81 7.66 -1.98
CA SER A 312 17.58 6.48 -1.16
C SER A 312 16.38 5.69 -1.71
N GLY A 313 16.45 4.34 -1.74
CA GLY A 313 15.36 3.49 -2.21
C GLY A 313 15.34 3.28 -3.72
N GLY A 314 14.15 3.11 -4.26
CA GLY A 314 13.86 2.93 -5.67
C GLY A 314 12.70 3.82 -6.14
N MET A 315 12.45 3.78 -7.45
CA MET A 315 11.31 4.36 -8.12
C MET A 315 10.95 3.49 -9.32
N GLU A 316 9.71 3.10 -9.39
CA GLU A 316 9.15 2.12 -10.32
C GLU A 316 9.01 2.58 -11.77
N HIS A 317 9.82 3.49 -12.27
CA HIS A 317 9.70 3.97 -13.64
C HIS A 317 9.48 2.82 -14.62
N GLN A 318 8.45 2.94 -15.46
CA GLN A 318 7.99 1.85 -16.32
C GLN A 318 9.12 1.32 -17.19
N THR A 319 9.35 0.01 -17.17
CA THR A 319 10.36 -0.74 -17.88
C THR A 319 11.82 -0.48 -17.48
N MET A 320 12.12 0.53 -16.66
CA MET A 320 13.48 0.83 -16.21
C MET A 320 13.47 1.57 -14.86
N SER A 321 13.40 0.82 -13.77
CA SER A 321 13.32 1.39 -12.42
C SER A 321 14.57 2.20 -12.09
N SER A 322 14.39 3.38 -11.47
CA SER A 322 15.50 4.18 -10.96
C SER A 322 15.91 3.67 -9.58
N MET A 323 17.19 3.39 -9.39
CA MET A 323 17.68 2.73 -8.18
C MET A 323 18.73 3.59 -7.47
N GLY A 324 18.42 3.99 -6.24
CA GLY A 324 19.38 4.63 -5.35
C GLY A 324 20.25 3.61 -4.61
N ILE A 325 19.64 2.47 -4.26
CA ILE A 325 20.29 1.33 -3.62
C ILE A 325 19.80 0.02 -4.26
N PHE A 326 20.58 -1.04 -4.07
CA PHE A 326 20.21 -2.39 -4.49
C PHE A 326 20.24 -3.33 -3.29
N ASN A 327 19.15 -4.01 -3.03
CA ASN A 327 19.06 -5.19 -2.20
C ASN A 327 17.92 -6.07 -2.69
N PHE A 328 17.83 -7.28 -2.16
CA PHE A 328 16.85 -8.29 -2.58
C PHE A 328 15.39 -7.78 -2.52
N GLY A 329 15.01 -7.10 -1.43
CA GLY A 329 13.64 -6.61 -1.22
C GLY A 329 13.30 -5.45 -2.16
N ILE A 330 14.14 -4.41 -2.24
CA ILE A 330 13.89 -3.25 -3.10
C ILE A 330 13.79 -3.65 -4.57
N VAL A 331 14.66 -4.54 -5.06
CA VAL A 331 14.55 -5.03 -6.45
C VAL A 331 13.22 -5.74 -6.68
N ALA A 332 12.74 -6.54 -5.71
CA ALA A 332 11.42 -7.18 -5.80
C ALA A 332 10.28 -6.16 -5.77
N HIS A 333 10.37 -5.14 -4.92
CA HIS A 333 9.40 -4.06 -4.79
C HIS A 333 9.23 -3.30 -6.11
N GLU A 334 10.32 -2.74 -6.64
CA GLU A 334 10.31 -1.95 -7.88
C GLU A 334 9.90 -2.78 -9.11
N LEU A 335 10.25 -4.06 -9.11
CA LEU A 335 9.79 -4.99 -10.15
C LEU A 335 8.30 -5.33 -9.97
N GLY A 336 7.82 -5.51 -8.73
CA GLY A 336 6.42 -5.79 -8.43
C GLY A 336 5.48 -4.68 -8.92
N HIS A 337 5.92 -3.44 -8.85
CA HIS A 337 5.20 -2.29 -9.39
C HIS A 337 4.92 -2.38 -10.89
N GLN A 338 5.72 -3.11 -11.67
CA GLN A 338 5.46 -3.23 -13.10
C GLN A 338 4.08 -3.88 -13.38
N TRP A 339 3.56 -4.70 -12.47
CA TRP A 339 2.19 -5.22 -12.48
C TRP A 339 1.23 -4.31 -11.70
N PHE A 340 1.58 -3.99 -10.43
CA PHE A 340 0.73 -3.23 -9.49
C PHE A 340 1.28 -1.80 -9.31
N GLY A 341 0.74 -0.85 -10.05
CA GLY A 341 1.20 0.54 -10.12
C GLY A 341 1.39 1.01 -11.55
N ASN A 342 2.05 0.21 -12.40
CA ASN A 342 2.34 0.58 -13.77
C ASN A 342 1.34 0.00 -14.76
N HIS A 343 1.19 -1.33 -14.82
CA HIS A 343 0.21 -1.95 -15.70
C HIS A 343 -1.22 -1.60 -15.28
N VAL A 344 -1.52 -1.75 -14.00
CA VAL A 344 -2.74 -1.21 -13.38
C VAL A 344 -2.32 -0.17 -12.35
N THR A 345 -2.65 1.09 -12.59
CA THR A 345 -2.36 2.20 -11.68
C THR A 345 -3.57 2.48 -10.78
N CYS A 346 -3.37 2.93 -9.55
CA CYS A 346 -4.45 3.38 -8.70
C CYS A 346 -5.27 4.50 -9.38
N ALA A 347 -6.60 4.45 -9.25
CA ALA A 347 -7.49 5.42 -9.90
C ALA A 347 -7.31 6.84 -9.33
N THR A 348 -7.01 6.91 -8.04
CA THR A 348 -6.72 8.15 -7.31
C THR A 348 -5.60 7.92 -6.31
N TRP A 349 -4.95 8.99 -5.85
CA TRP A 349 -3.94 8.88 -4.78
C TRP A 349 -4.52 8.40 -3.44
N SER A 350 -5.84 8.37 -3.29
CA SER A 350 -6.50 7.72 -2.16
C SER A 350 -6.32 6.20 -2.19
N ASP A 351 -6.22 5.63 -3.38
CA ASP A 351 -6.08 4.20 -3.63
C ASP A 351 -4.61 3.74 -3.78
N ILE A 352 -3.63 4.59 -3.45
CA ILE A 352 -2.18 4.34 -3.65
C ILE A 352 -1.70 3.02 -3.04
N TRP A 353 -2.37 2.49 -2.02
CA TRP A 353 -2.05 1.20 -1.43
C TRP A 353 -2.17 0.03 -2.42
N LEU A 354 -2.95 0.19 -3.50
CA LEU A 354 -3.03 -0.79 -4.59
C LEU A 354 -1.70 -0.91 -5.34
N ASN A 355 -0.92 0.17 -5.38
CA ASN A 355 0.44 0.16 -5.89
C ASN A 355 1.39 -0.34 -4.79
N GLU A 356 1.53 0.40 -3.71
CA GLU A 356 2.57 0.24 -2.70
C GLU A 356 2.37 -0.98 -1.80
N GLY A 357 1.13 -1.27 -1.41
CA GLY A 357 0.83 -2.43 -0.57
C GLY A 357 1.06 -3.75 -1.31
N PHE A 358 0.68 -3.83 -2.60
CA PHE A 358 1.00 -5.00 -3.41
C PHE A 358 2.50 -5.11 -3.68
N ALA A 359 3.19 -4.02 -4.01
CA ALA A 359 4.65 -4.03 -4.19
C ALA A 359 5.38 -4.47 -2.90
N SER A 360 5.01 -3.95 -1.73
CA SER A 360 5.54 -4.40 -0.43
C SER A 360 5.27 -5.89 -0.18
N TYR A 361 4.10 -6.39 -0.58
CA TYR A 361 3.80 -7.81 -0.46
C TYR A 361 4.63 -8.69 -1.41
N THR A 362 5.04 -8.17 -2.57
CA THR A 362 5.94 -8.91 -3.48
C THR A 362 7.33 -9.15 -2.88
N GLU A 363 7.81 -8.30 -1.98
CA GLU A 363 9.05 -8.54 -1.23
C GLU A 363 8.96 -9.82 -0.39
N TYR A 364 7.83 -10.00 0.33
CA TYR A 364 7.57 -11.23 1.06
C TYR A 364 7.44 -12.45 0.14
N LEU A 365 6.72 -12.33 -0.99
CA LEU A 365 6.58 -13.43 -1.94
C LEU A 365 7.92 -13.83 -2.56
N ALA A 366 8.74 -12.86 -2.94
CA ALA A 366 10.09 -13.13 -3.42
C ALA A 366 10.93 -13.85 -2.35
N ALA A 367 10.88 -13.39 -1.10
CA ALA A 367 11.59 -14.05 0.01
C ALA A 367 11.07 -15.48 0.27
N LYS A 368 9.74 -15.68 0.19
CA LYS A 368 9.09 -17.01 0.38
C LYS A 368 9.54 -18.03 -0.66
N TYR A 369 9.64 -17.63 -1.92
CA TYR A 369 9.85 -18.57 -3.03
C TYR A 369 11.31 -18.65 -3.52
N LEU A 370 12.11 -17.60 -3.34
CA LEU A 370 13.48 -17.54 -3.87
C LEU A 370 14.57 -17.50 -2.78
N ASN A 371 14.19 -17.42 -1.51
CA ASN A 371 15.15 -17.34 -0.41
C ASN A 371 14.87 -18.48 0.61
N SER A 372 14.65 -18.18 1.87
CA SER A 372 14.39 -19.17 2.91
C SER A 372 13.13 -18.82 3.72
N PRO A 373 12.49 -19.82 4.36
CA PRO A 373 11.36 -19.55 5.27
C PRO A 373 11.70 -18.56 6.39
N ALA A 374 12.93 -18.60 6.91
CA ALA A 374 13.41 -17.68 7.94
C ALA A 374 13.46 -16.22 7.42
N ASN A 375 13.98 -16.02 6.19
CA ASN A 375 14.01 -14.70 5.58
C ASN A 375 12.61 -14.19 5.26
N ALA A 376 11.73 -15.03 4.74
CA ALA A 376 10.32 -14.67 4.51
C ALA A 376 9.62 -14.23 5.81
N LEU A 377 9.84 -14.98 6.90
CA LEU A 377 9.31 -14.59 8.22
C LEU A 377 9.92 -13.28 8.73
N SER A 378 11.22 -13.05 8.49
CA SER A 378 11.88 -11.78 8.86
C SER A 378 11.27 -10.58 8.13
N VAL A 379 11.05 -10.68 6.82
CA VAL A 379 10.37 -9.65 6.01
C VAL A 379 8.98 -9.38 6.58
N LEU A 380 8.20 -10.40 6.83
CA LEU A 380 6.85 -10.30 7.35
C LEU A 380 6.80 -9.67 8.76
N ASN A 381 7.71 -10.06 9.65
CA ASN A 381 7.82 -9.47 10.99
C ASN A 381 8.22 -8.00 10.94
N GLY A 382 9.11 -7.62 10.02
CA GLY A 382 9.47 -6.23 9.75
C GLY A 382 8.26 -5.41 9.31
N MET A 383 7.54 -5.92 8.31
CA MET A 383 6.29 -5.33 7.80
C MET A 383 5.27 -5.11 8.91
N HIS A 384 4.96 -6.14 9.70
CA HIS A 384 4.01 -6.03 10.81
C HIS A 384 4.48 -5.06 11.91
N THR A 385 5.78 -5.04 12.21
CA THR A 385 6.35 -4.12 13.22
C THR A 385 6.18 -2.67 12.78
N SER A 386 6.50 -2.35 11.55
CA SER A 386 6.36 -1.00 10.98
C SER A 386 4.89 -0.60 10.85
N ALA A 387 4.03 -1.51 10.38
CA ALA A 387 2.59 -1.27 10.26
C ALA A 387 1.92 -0.88 11.58
N LYS A 388 2.34 -1.49 12.70
CA LYS A 388 1.80 -1.22 14.04
C LYS A 388 2.09 0.20 14.55
N ALA A 389 3.11 0.86 14.02
CA ALA A 389 3.42 2.25 14.35
C ALA A 389 2.50 3.26 13.63
N GLY A 390 1.75 2.84 12.62
CA GLY A 390 0.84 3.69 11.86
C GLY A 390 -0.44 4.00 12.60
N ILE A 391 -0.88 5.28 12.51
CA ILE A 391 -2.16 5.74 13.05
C ILE A 391 -3.05 6.15 11.88
N GLY A 392 -4.17 5.44 11.70
CA GLY A 392 -5.15 5.71 10.65
C GLY A 392 -5.45 4.50 9.75
N SER A 393 -6.17 4.78 8.67
CA SER A 393 -6.57 3.81 7.65
C SER A 393 -5.45 3.56 6.63
N VAL A 394 -5.57 2.51 5.83
CA VAL A 394 -4.73 2.30 4.63
C VAL A 394 -5.15 3.29 3.53
N TYR A 395 -6.46 3.46 3.32
CA TYR A 395 -7.03 4.42 2.38
C TYR A 395 -6.65 5.86 2.74
N VAL A 396 -6.16 6.63 1.76
CA VAL A 396 -5.72 8.01 1.96
C VAL A 396 -6.90 8.97 1.81
N THR A 397 -7.24 9.66 2.89
CA THR A 397 -8.35 10.64 2.90
C THR A 397 -7.91 12.04 2.48
N ASP A 398 -6.65 12.41 2.73
CA ASP A 398 -6.08 13.70 2.33
C ASP A 398 -4.95 13.51 1.31
N THR A 399 -5.29 13.61 0.04
CA THR A 399 -4.35 13.48 -1.08
C THR A 399 -3.52 14.76 -1.35
N ASN A 400 -3.73 15.85 -0.60
CA ASN A 400 -2.84 17.00 -0.63
C ASN A 400 -1.60 16.79 0.25
N ASN A 401 -1.69 15.87 1.19
CA ASN A 401 -0.60 15.54 2.10
C ASN A 401 0.27 14.41 1.50
N VAL A 402 1.35 14.78 0.81
CA VAL A 402 2.29 13.83 0.19
C VAL A 402 2.89 12.87 1.22
N SER A 403 3.16 13.34 2.45
CA SER A 403 3.65 12.48 3.53
C SER A 403 2.62 11.43 3.93
N ARG A 404 1.32 11.74 3.80
CA ARG A 404 0.26 10.76 4.03
C ARG A 404 0.13 9.78 2.86
N ILE A 405 0.23 10.24 1.61
CA ILE A 405 0.22 9.37 0.43
C ILE A 405 1.30 8.30 0.57
N PHE A 406 2.52 8.67 0.91
CA PHE A 406 3.67 7.77 1.03
C PHE A 406 4.01 7.43 2.48
N SER A 407 3.01 7.29 3.34
CA SER A 407 3.22 6.84 4.71
C SER A 407 3.77 5.41 4.75
N SER A 408 5.04 5.26 5.14
CA SER A 408 5.67 3.94 5.28
C SER A 408 4.81 2.97 6.08
N ALA A 409 4.37 3.37 7.27
CA ALA A 409 3.61 2.52 8.17
C ALA A 409 2.21 2.15 7.65
N LEU A 410 1.53 3.06 6.93
CA LEU A 410 0.14 2.85 6.50
C LEU A 410 0.03 2.36 5.05
N THR A 411 0.62 3.10 4.12
CA THR A 411 0.45 2.84 2.68
C THR A 411 1.24 1.60 2.25
N TYR A 412 2.48 1.48 2.71
CA TYR A 412 3.37 0.36 2.39
C TYR A 412 3.11 -0.84 3.33
N GLU A 413 3.41 -0.70 4.60
CA GLU A 413 3.52 -1.83 5.51
C GLU A 413 2.16 -2.35 5.99
N LYS A 414 1.23 -1.45 6.38
CA LYS A 414 -0.15 -1.86 6.68
C LYS A 414 -0.88 -2.28 5.39
N GLY A 415 -0.61 -1.61 4.25
CA GLY A 415 -1.11 -2.00 2.94
C GLY A 415 -0.68 -3.43 2.57
N GLY A 416 0.62 -3.75 2.65
CA GLY A 416 1.15 -5.10 2.42
C GLY A 416 0.60 -6.13 3.41
N SER A 417 0.44 -5.74 4.69
CA SER A 417 -0.18 -6.60 5.71
C SER A 417 -1.66 -6.89 5.40
N ALA A 418 -2.41 -5.90 4.88
CA ALA A 418 -3.78 -6.10 4.44
C ALA A 418 -3.85 -7.06 3.23
N VAL A 419 -2.95 -6.90 2.24
CA VAL A 419 -2.83 -7.86 1.12
C VAL A 419 -2.54 -9.28 1.64
N ARG A 420 -1.71 -9.42 2.67
CA ARG A 420 -1.44 -10.70 3.34
C ARG A 420 -2.69 -11.30 3.94
N VAL A 421 -3.51 -10.51 4.63
CA VAL A 421 -4.80 -10.96 5.20
C VAL A 421 -5.77 -11.34 4.10
N LEU A 422 -5.84 -10.57 2.99
CA LEU A 422 -6.67 -10.93 1.83
C LEU A 422 -6.25 -12.29 1.24
N HIS A 423 -4.94 -12.50 1.12
CA HIS A 423 -4.40 -13.78 0.66
C HIS A 423 -4.80 -14.93 1.58
N TYR A 424 -4.74 -14.73 2.91
CA TYR A 424 -5.23 -15.71 3.89
C TYR A 424 -6.71 -16.04 3.72
N ILE A 425 -7.57 -15.03 3.56
CA ILE A 425 -9.03 -15.22 3.41
C ILE A 425 -9.38 -15.99 2.12
N LEU A 426 -8.64 -15.75 1.05
CA LEU A 426 -8.87 -16.37 -0.25
C LEU A 426 -8.18 -17.74 -0.40
N GLY A 427 -7.01 -17.91 0.22
CA GLY A 427 -6.09 -19.02 -0.05
C GLY A 427 -5.31 -18.85 -1.36
N ASP A 428 -4.20 -19.56 -1.53
CA ASP A 428 -3.26 -19.39 -2.65
C ASP A 428 -3.95 -19.39 -4.04
N SER A 429 -4.80 -20.37 -4.30
CA SER A 429 -5.43 -20.55 -5.62
C SER A 429 -6.31 -19.36 -6.03
N LEU A 430 -7.23 -18.95 -5.13
CA LEU A 430 -8.14 -17.83 -5.43
C LEU A 430 -7.40 -16.49 -5.38
N PHE A 431 -6.42 -16.31 -4.50
CA PHE A 431 -5.65 -15.08 -4.41
C PHE A 431 -4.88 -14.80 -5.70
N PHE A 432 -4.09 -15.75 -6.20
CA PHE A 432 -3.35 -15.53 -7.44
C PHE A 432 -4.27 -15.47 -8.67
N ASN A 433 -5.41 -16.18 -8.65
CA ASN A 433 -6.42 -16.02 -9.70
C ASN A 433 -7.05 -14.61 -9.66
N MET A 434 -7.33 -14.08 -8.48
CA MET A 434 -7.81 -12.70 -8.28
C MET A 434 -6.79 -11.69 -8.81
N CYS A 435 -5.50 -11.84 -8.48
CA CYS A 435 -4.45 -10.96 -9.00
C CYS A 435 -4.42 -10.96 -10.54
N ARG A 436 -4.42 -12.14 -11.17
CA ARG A 436 -4.43 -12.24 -12.65
C ARG A 436 -5.69 -11.65 -13.27
N THR A 437 -6.85 -11.89 -12.67
CA THR A 437 -8.13 -11.34 -13.14
C THR A 437 -8.14 -9.81 -13.04
N TYR A 438 -7.66 -9.26 -11.92
CA TYR A 438 -7.52 -7.83 -11.70
C TYR A 438 -6.60 -7.19 -12.75
N LEU A 439 -5.43 -7.76 -12.96
CA LEU A 439 -4.45 -7.27 -13.95
C LEU A 439 -4.96 -7.37 -15.38
N ASN A 440 -5.68 -8.43 -15.73
CA ASN A 440 -6.27 -8.58 -17.08
C ASN A 440 -7.44 -7.60 -17.30
N LYS A 441 -8.29 -7.40 -16.29
CA LYS A 441 -9.49 -6.57 -16.41
C LYS A 441 -9.18 -5.09 -16.46
N HIS A 442 -8.19 -4.65 -15.71
CA HIS A 442 -7.82 -3.24 -15.56
C HIS A 442 -6.47 -2.87 -16.19
N GLY A 443 -5.83 -3.81 -16.87
CA GLY A 443 -4.52 -3.63 -17.49
C GLY A 443 -4.48 -2.49 -18.50
N ASN A 444 -3.36 -1.76 -18.54
CA ASN A 444 -3.16 -0.52 -19.28
C ASN A 444 -4.10 0.63 -18.85
N GLY A 445 -4.79 0.47 -17.73
CA GLY A 445 -5.74 1.41 -17.17
C GLY A 445 -5.50 1.66 -15.69
N ASN A 446 -6.58 1.99 -15.01
CA ASN A 446 -6.60 2.34 -13.59
C ASN A 446 -7.62 1.49 -12.85
N ALA A 447 -7.45 1.36 -11.54
CA ALA A 447 -8.41 0.71 -10.67
C ALA A 447 -8.49 1.38 -9.30
N SER A 448 -9.68 1.40 -8.73
CA SER A 448 -9.96 1.82 -7.36
C SER A 448 -9.98 0.63 -6.40
N THR A 449 -10.03 0.91 -5.11
CA THR A 449 -10.30 -0.09 -4.07
C THR A 449 -11.60 -0.85 -4.32
N ALA A 450 -12.65 -0.16 -4.82
CA ALA A 450 -13.93 -0.78 -5.16
C ALA A 450 -13.83 -1.75 -6.35
N ASP A 451 -12.99 -1.43 -7.34
CA ASP A 451 -12.74 -2.33 -8.47
C ASP A 451 -12.06 -3.63 -8.03
N LEU A 452 -11.07 -3.53 -7.13
CA LEU A 452 -10.44 -4.73 -6.54
C LEU A 452 -11.46 -5.55 -5.73
N ALA A 453 -12.32 -4.90 -4.92
CA ALA A 453 -13.37 -5.57 -4.16
C ALA A 453 -14.33 -6.33 -5.07
N GLN A 454 -14.72 -5.73 -6.20
CA GLN A 454 -15.55 -6.37 -7.20
C GLN A 454 -14.88 -7.61 -7.82
N VAL A 455 -13.59 -7.52 -8.16
CA VAL A 455 -12.83 -8.67 -8.67
C VAL A 455 -12.71 -9.78 -7.62
N CYS A 456 -12.49 -9.44 -6.36
CA CYS A 456 -12.47 -10.41 -5.26
C CYS A 456 -13.80 -11.18 -5.17
N LYS A 457 -14.93 -10.47 -5.27
CA LYS A 457 -16.27 -11.06 -5.26
C LYS A 457 -16.50 -11.98 -6.47
N GLU A 458 -16.13 -11.52 -7.66
CA GLU A 458 -16.27 -12.29 -8.92
C GLU A 458 -15.49 -13.62 -8.86
N VAL A 459 -14.25 -13.58 -8.38
CA VAL A 459 -13.37 -14.75 -8.37
C VAL A 459 -13.70 -15.72 -7.23
N SER A 460 -14.08 -15.21 -6.07
CA SER A 460 -14.27 -16.05 -4.87
C SER A 460 -15.72 -16.44 -4.60
N GLY A 461 -16.69 -15.71 -5.17
CA GLY A 461 -18.12 -15.82 -4.83
C GLY A 461 -18.44 -15.35 -3.41
N LYS A 462 -17.47 -14.79 -2.66
CA LYS A 462 -17.63 -14.33 -1.27
C LYS A 462 -17.95 -12.85 -1.23
N ASN A 463 -18.80 -12.43 -0.29
CA ASN A 463 -18.88 -11.02 0.09
C ASN A 463 -17.73 -10.69 1.05
N LEU A 464 -16.82 -9.83 0.61
CA LEU A 464 -15.65 -9.37 1.36
C LEU A 464 -15.76 -7.89 1.75
N ASP A 465 -16.93 -7.26 1.70
CA ASP A 465 -17.12 -5.85 2.06
C ASP A 465 -16.55 -5.57 3.46
N TYR A 466 -16.84 -6.46 4.42
CA TYR A 466 -16.30 -6.37 5.78
C TYR A 466 -14.76 -6.30 5.84
N TYR A 467 -14.06 -6.98 4.93
CA TYR A 467 -12.60 -6.93 4.86
C TYR A 467 -12.13 -5.54 4.44
N PHE A 468 -12.72 -4.98 3.39
CA PHE A 468 -12.34 -3.64 2.92
C PHE A 468 -12.69 -2.57 3.95
N ASP A 469 -13.88 -2.65 4.56
CA ASP A 469 -14.30 -1.73 5.61
C ASP A 469 -13.35 -1.74 6.81
N GLN A 470 -12.95 -2.92 7.26
CA GLN A 470 -12.14 -3.09 8.46
C GLN A 470 -10.64 -2.85 8.23
N TRP A 471 -10.09 -3.37 7.13
CA TRP A 471 -8.63 -3.37 6.91
C TRP A 471 -8.15 -2.21 6.05
N ILE A 472 -8.95 -1.71 5.12
CA ILE A 472 -8.57 -0.66 4.18
C ILE A 472 -9.11 0.70 4.60
N TYR A 473 -10.42 0.81 4.82
CA TYR A 473 -11.05 2.06 5.23
C TYR A 473 -10.98 2.29 6.74
N GLY A 474 -10.98 1.23 7.54
CA GLY A 474 -10.89 1.27 9.00
C GLY A 474 -9.49 1.58 9.51
N ALA A 475 -9.43 2.28 10.66
CA ALA A 475 -8.19 2.56 11.36
C ALA A 475 -7.75 1.39 12.25
N GLY A 476 -6.45 1.29 12.53
CA GLY A 476 -5.89 0.35 13.50
C GLY A 476 -5.77 -1.10 13.00
N PHE A 477 -5.69 -2.00 13.93
CA PHE A 477 -5.55 -3.45 13.75
C PHE A 477 -5.96 -4.17 15.05
N PRO A 478 -6.30 -5.48 15.02
CA PRO A 478 -6.77 -6.21 16.19
C PRO A 478 -5.67 -6.49 17.22
N SER A 479 -6.03 -6.36 18.49
CA SER A 479 -5.27 -6.84 19.64
C SER A 479 -6.08 -7.93 20.34
N TYR A 480 -5.55 -9.15 20.37
CA TYR A 480 -6.20 -10.31 20.95
C TYR A 480 -5.65 -10.63 22.34
N GLN A 481 -6.53 -10.77 23.30
CA GLN A 481 -6.25 -11.39 24.59
C GLN A 481 -6.96 -12.74 24.63
N ILE A 482 -6.19 -13.82 24.86
CA ILE A 482 -6.67 -15.19 24.87
C ILE A 482 -6.42 -15.78 26.24
N LYS A 483 -7.48 -16.21 26.90
CA LYS A 483 -7.42 -17.05 28.10
C LYS A 483 -7.85 -18.45 27.73
N TRP A 484 -7.15 -19.48 28.22
CA TRP A 484 -7.49 -20.86 27.89
C TRP A 484 -7.37 -21.80 29.08
N ASN A 485 -8.14 -22.87 29.06
CA ASN A 485 -8.07 -23.97 30.02
C ASN A 485 -8.46 -25.27 29.32
N TYR A 486 -7.88 -26.38 29.76
CA TYR A 486 -8.29 -27.71 29.34
C TYR A 486 -8.84 -28.48 30.52
N LYS A 487 -10.10 -28.90 30.48
CA LYS A 487 -10.76 -29.63 31.53
C LYS A 487 -11.88 -30.54 30.98
N GLY A 488 -11.91 -31.79 31.48
CA GLY A 488 -12.99 -32.71 31.14
C GLY A 488 -13.09 -33.06 29.65
N GLY A 489 -11.94 -33.18 28.95
CA GLY A 489 -11.94 -33.50 27.51
C GLY A 489 -12.29 -32.32 26.61
N LYS A 490 -12.30 -31.10 27.13
CA LYS A 490 -12.61 -29.89 26.39
C LYS A 490 -11.54 -28.82 26.61
N LEU A 491 -11.15 -28.16 25.52
CA LEU A 491 -10.38 -26.92 25.54
C LEU A 491 -11.36 -25.75 25.48
N PHE A 492 -11.32 -24.90 26.50
CA PHE A 492 -12.02 -23.64 26.56
C PHE A 492 -11.07 -22.52 26.14
N VAL A 493 -11.50 -21.67 25.20
CA VAL A 493 -10.72 -20.54 24.71
C VAL A 493 -11.60 -19.29 24.76
N LYS A 494 -11.35 -18.40 25.73
CA LYS A 494 -11.97 -17.08 25.80
C LYS A 494 -11.09 -16.10 25.02
N LEU A 495 -11.60 -15.57 23.93
CA LEU A 495 -10.95 -14.61 23.08
C LEU A 495 -11.60 -13.26 23.28
N THR A 496 -10.80 -12.24 23.57
CA THR A 496 -11.23 -10.83 23.60
C THR A 496 -10.42 -10.07 22.57
N GLN A 497 -11.13 -9.33 21.71
CA GLN A 497 -10.54 -8.47 20.69
C GLN A 497 -10.77 -7.01 21.04
N SER A 498 -9.74 -6.18 20.83
CA SER A 498 -9.82 -4.72 20.92
C SER A 498 -9.06 -4.08 19.77
N ASN A 499 -9.42 -2.85 19.43
CA ASN A 499 -8.69 -1.98 18.52
C ASN A 499 -8.49 -0.63 19.19
N ALA A 500 -7.23 -0.26 19.45
CA ALA A 500 -6.88 0.97 20.18
C ALA A 500 -7.18 2.26 19.38
N GLN A 501 -7.34 2.17 18.06
CA GLN A 501 -7.59 3.33 17.21
C GLN A 501 -9.08 3.52 16.86
N ASP A 502 -9.87 2.46 16.96
CA ASP A 502 -11.31 2.48 16.71
C ASP A 502 -11.99 1.34 17.46
N ALA A 503 -12.54 1.64 18.63
CA ALA A 503 -13.18 0.64 19.49
C ALA A 503 -14.41 -0.04 18.85
N ASN A 504 -15.03 0.58 17.84
CA ASN A 504 -16.18 0.02 17.14
C ASN A 504 -15.78 -0.91 15.99
N ASN A 505 -14.51 -0.85 15.55
CA ASN A 505 -14.01 -1.71 14.47
C ASN A 505 -13.59 -3.07 15.05
N VAL A 506 -14.45 -4.07 14.95
CA VAL A 506 -14.18 -5.46 15.29
C VAL A 506 -13.83 -6.22 14.02
N PHE A 507 -12.62 -6.77 13.96
CA PHE A 507 -12.13 -7.50 12.77
C PHE A 507 -12.70 -8.90 12.70
N ASN A 508 -13.51 -9.17 11.69
CA ASN A 508 -14.15 -10.46 11.46
C ASN A 508 -13.19 -11.40 10.73
N LEU A 509 -12.71 -12.43 11.41
CA LEU A 509 -11.78 -13.39 10.82
C LEU A 509 -11.98 -14.79 11.38
N SER A 510 -11.68 -15.78 10.55
CA SER A 510 -11.48 -17.17 10.97
C SER A 510 -10.02 -17.31 11.40
N LEU A 511 -9.77 -17.34 12.71
CA LEU A 511 -8.43 -17.26 13.31
C LEU A 511 -7.82 -18.66 13.45
N PRO A 512 -6.65 -18.96 12.87
CA PRO A 512 -5.99 -20.26 13.01
C PRO A 512 -5.38 -20.39 14.41
N LEU A 513 -5.78 -21.42 15.14
CA LEU A 513 -5.26 -21.77 16.46
C LEU A 513 -4.55 -23.12 16.41
N LEU A 514 -3.25 -23.11 16.60
CA LEU A 514 -2.45 -24.32 16.79
C LEU A 514 -2.60 -24.81 18.25
N ILE A 515 -2.94 -26.07 18.40
CA ILE A 515 -3.08 -26.73 19.70
C ILE A 515 -2.04 -27.84 19.78
N ARG A 516 -1.11 -27.71 20.72
CA ARG A 516 -0.10 -28.74 21.02
C ARG A 516 -0.59 -29.61 22.14
N ARG A 517 -0.71 -30.92 21.86
CA ARG A 517 -1.25 -31.93 22.75
C ARG A 517 -0.14 -32.81 23.33
N ALA A 518 -0.37 -33.33 24.55
CA ALA A 518 0.53 -34.29 25.15
C ALA A 518 0.34 -35.67 24.51
N GLY A 519 1.42 -36.23 23.93
CA GLY A 519 1.38 -37.57 23.35
C GLY A 519 0.67 -37.73 22.01
N ALA A 520 0.25 -36.63 21.37
CA ALA A 520 -0.43 -36.63 20.06
C ALA A 520 0.13 -35.53 19.14
N SER A 521 -0.18 -35.64 17.85
CA SER A 521 0.20 -34.64 16.85
C SER A 521 -0.48 -33.29 17.14
N ASP A 522 0.21 -32.19 16.79
CA ASP A 522 -0.36 -30.85 16.83
C ASP A 522 -1.64 -30.77 15.98
N THR A 523 -2.63 -30.03 16.46
CA THR A 523 -3.91 -29.86 15.77
C THR A 523 -4.12 -28.38 15.44
N LEU A 524 -4.49 -28.06 14.20
CA LEU A 524 -4.88 -26.73 13.79
C LEU A 524 -6.41 -26.67 13.72
N VAL A 525 -6.99 -25.70 14.44
CA VAL A 525 -8.43 -25.39 14.39
C VAL A 525 -8.62 -23.94 14.02
N TYR A 526 -9.85 -23.57 13.62
CA TYR A 526 -10.17 -22.21 13.21
C TYR A 526 -11.27 -21.64 14.10
N LEU A 527 -11.00 -20.52 14.75
CA LEU A 527 -11.93 -19.78 15.59
C LEU A 527 -12.60 -18.68 14.77
N ASN A 528 -13.90 -18.80 14.48
CA ASN A 528 -14.64 -17.77 13.75
C ASN A 528 -14.97 -16.62 14.69
N ASN A 529 -14.08 -15.62 14.75
CA ASN A 529 -14.24 -14.45 15.61
C ASN A 529 -14.99 -13.34 14.86
N THR A 530 -16.13 -12.95 15.39
CA THR A 530 -17.00 -11.89 14.84
C THR A 530 -17.42 -10.86 15.90
N LYS A 531 -17.01 -11.05 17.14
CA LYS A 531 -17.37 -10.19 18.28
C LYS A 531 -16.13 -9.77 19.05
N SER A 532 -16.28 -8.71 19.85
CA SER A 532 -15.24 -8.23 20.75
C SER A 532 -14.87 -9.24 21.84
N ALA A 533 -15.80 -10.11 22.26
CA ALA A 533 -15.55 -11.20 23.21
C ALA A 533 -16.33 -12.45 22.85
N GLU A 534 -15.65 -13.60 22.78
CA GLU A 534 -16.25 -14.90 22.45
C GLU A 534 -15.58 -16.02 23.25
N LEU A 535 -16.37 -17.04 23.61
CA LEU A 535 -15.89 -18.27 24.24
C LEU A 535 -16.06 -19.43 23.26
N PHE A 536 -14.99 -20.14 22.99
CA PHE A 536 -14.97 -21.33 22.13
C PHE A 536 -14.75 -22.58 22.98
N GLU A 537 -15.51 -23.65 22.70
CA GLU A 537 -15.33 -24.98 23.26
C GLU A 537 -14.89 -25.95 22.17
N ILE A 538 -13.77 -26.63 22.39
CA ILE A 538 -13.20 -27.58 21.44
C ILE A 538 -13.04 -28.92 22.14
N GLY A 539 -13.74 -29.97 21.67
CA GLY A 539 -13.60 -31.33 22.19
C GLY A 539 -12.25 -31.92 21.79
N LEU A 540 -11.49 -32.43 22.76
CA LEU A 540 -10.18 -33.06 22.55
C LEU A 540 -10.01 -34.26 23.47
N THR A 541 -9.42 -35.35 22.97
CA THR A 541 -9.18 -36.56 23.75
C THR A 541 -7.94 -36.46 24.65
N ASP A 542 -6.95 -35.65 24.25
CA ASP A 542 -5.67 -35.58 24.90
C ASP A 542 -5.48 -34.23 25.60
N SER A 543 -4.67 -34.19 26.64
CA SER A 543 -4.38 -32.96 27.37
C SER A 543 -3.64 -31.95 26.48
N VAL A 544 -3.96 -30.67 26.70
CA VAL A 544 -3.36 -29.53 25.96
C VAL A 544 -2.22 -28.93 26.77
N ASN A 545 -1.04 -28.83 26.16
CA ASN A 545 0.15 -28.26 26.76
C ASN A 545 0.38 -26.79 26.38
N PHE A 546 -0.05 -26.41 25.17
CA PHE A 546 0.21 -25.10 24.62
C PHE A 546 -0.77 -24.78 23.48
N ILE A 547 -1.13 -23.51 23.35
CA ILE A 547 -1.87 -23.00 22.19
C ILE A 547 -1.15 -21.79 21.61
N GLN A 548 -1.25 -21.61 20.28
CA GLN A 548 -0.68 -20.49 19.56
C GLN A 548 -1.67 -19.97 18.52
N LEU A 549 -2.02 -18.69 18.61
CA LEU A 549 -2.83 -18.04 17.60
C LEU A 549 -1.97 -17.68 16.39
N ASP A 550 -2.47 -18.02 15.20
CA ASP A 550 -1.88 -17.65 13.91
C ASP A 550 -0.37 -17.96 13.83
N PRO A 551 0.00 -19.25 13.83
CA PRO A 551 1.39 -19.70 13.87
C PRO A 551 2.20 -19.26 12.64
N GLU A 552 1.55 -19.04 11.49
CA GLU A 552 2.18 -18.59 10.23
C GLU A 552 2.20 -17.08 10.04
N ASN A 553 1.74 -16.33 11.05
CA ASN A 553 1.72 -14.87 11.04
C ASN A 553 1.00 -14.27 9.81
N TRP A 554 -0.19 -14.80 9.49
CA TRP A 554 -1.02 -14.29 8.41
C TRP A 554 -1.62 -12.91 8.69
N ILE A 555 -1.87 -12.61 9.96
CA ILE A 555 -2.69 -11.51 10.42
C ILE A 555 -1.82 -10.48 11.12
N LEU A 556 -1.91 -9.22 10.71
CA LEU A 556 -1.35 -8.09 11.47
C LEU A 556 -2.11 -7.97 12.80
N LYS A 557 -1.44 -8.24 13.92
CA LYS A 557 -2.10 -8.29 15.25
C LYS A 557 -1.11 -8.08 16.39
N ASN A 558 -1.66 -7.68 17.55
CA ASN A 558 -1.08 -8.01 18.84
C ASN A 558 -1.75 -9.26 19.41
N VAL A 559 -1.05 -10.07 20.17
CA VAL A 559 -1.61 -11.24 20.82
C VAL A 559 -0.96 -11.49 22.16
N GLN A 560 -1.79 -11.78 23.16
CA GLN A 560 -1.38 -12.28 24.47
C GLN A 560 -2.16 -13.55 24.79
N VAL A 561 -1.48 -14.64 25.13
CA VAL A 561 -2.09 -15.92 25.48
C VAL A 561 -1.75 -16.24 26.92
N THR A 562 -2.77 -16.57 27.73
CA THR A 562 -2.62 -16.85 29.17
C THR A 562 -3.41 -18.10 29.54
N PHE A 563 -2.80 -19.00 30.29
CA PHE A 563 -3.53 -20.11 30.91
C PHE A 563 -4.36 -19.58 32.10
N ASP A 564 -5.63 -19.99 32.17
CA ASP A 564 -6.58 -19.60 33.23
C ASP A 564 -7.33 -20.84 33.73
N GLY A 565 -6.84 -21.47 34.81
CA GLY A 565 -7.40 -22.71 35.37
C GLY A 565 -8.85 -22.58 35.87
N GLY A 566 -9.37 -21.37 36.04
CA GLY A 566 -10.78 -21.10 36.38
C GLY A 566 -11.72 -21.06 35.19
N LEU A 567 -11.19 -20.96 33.98
CA LEU A 567 -12.00 -20.84 32.75
C LEU A 567 -12.76 -22.16 32.50
N ASN A 568 -14.08 -22.05 32.25
CA ASN A 568 -14.96 -23.18 31.93
C ASN A 568 -16.17 -22.70 31.10
N ALA A 569 -17.13 -23.59 30.78
CA ALA A 569 -18.31 -23.27 29.98
C ALA A 569 -19.15 -22.11 30.56
N LEU A 570 -19.20 -21.97 31.88
CA LEU A 570 -19.95 -20.89 32.55
C LEU A 570 -19.23 -19.52 32.43
N SER A 571 -17.94 -19.49 32.13
CA SER A 571 -17.19 -18.24 31.98
C SER A 571 -17.61 -17.43 30.74
N GLY A 572 -18.32 -18.04 29.79
CA GLY A 572 -18.95 -17.37 28.65
C GLY A 572 -20.30 -16.72 28.96
N LEU A 573 -20.84 -17.01 30.16
CA LEU A 573 -22.13 -16.47 30.62
C LEU A 573 -21.98 -15.18 31.45
N ASN A 574 -20.75 -14.73 31.73
CA ASN A 574 -20.57 -13.45 32.39
C ASN A 574 -20.84 -12.30 31.40
N PRO A 575 -21.81 -11.44 31.69
CA PRO A 575 -22.04 -10.24 30.89
C PRO A 575 -20.82 -9.32 30.99
N GLU A 576 -20.63 -8.51 29.96
CA GLU A 576 -19.69 -7.37 29.97
C GLU A 576 -19.83 -6.57 31.27
N GLU A 577 -18.72 -6.08 31.81
CA GLU A 577 -18.57 -5.43 33.13
C GLU A 577 -19.44 -4.19 33.38
N ASP A 578 -20.33 -3.84 32.48
CA ASP A 578 -21.12 -2.61 32.53
C ASP A 578 -22.53 -2.75 33.10
N PHE A 579 -22.96 -3.95 33.52
CA PHE A 579 -24.32 -4.17 34.04
C PHE A 579 -24.28 -4.80 35.45
N LEU A 580 -24.27 -3.98 36.47
CA LEU A 580 -24.32 -4.46 37.83
C LEU A 580 -25.76 -4.48 38.35
N VAL A 581 -26.13 -5.58 39.01
CA VAL A 581 -27.37 -5.75 39.78
C VAL A 581 -26.98 -5.76 41.25
N TYR A 582 -27.50 -4.80 42.00
CA TYR A 582 -27.18 -4.64 43.42
C TYR A 582 -28.38 -4.12 44.24
N PRO A 583 -28.41 -4.37 45.55
CA PRO A 583 -27.50 -5.23 46.30
C PRO A 583 -27.68 -6.71 45.96
N ASN A 584 -26.66 -7.53 46.13
CA ASN A 584 -26.72 -8.96 46.05
C ASN A 584 -25.84 -9.55 47.18
N PRO A 585 -26.42 -10.12 48.24
CA PRO A 585 -27.85 -10.46 48.47
C PRO A 585 -28.78 -9.25 48.50
N ALA A 586 -30.04 -9.46 48.07
CA ALA A 586 -31.12 -8.47 48.07
C ALA A 586 -32.22 -8.83 49.04
N LYS A 587 -32.91 -7.82 49.57
CA LYS A 587 -34.03 -8.01 50.53
C LYS A 587 -35.36 -7.51 49.95
N ASP A 588 -35.40 -6.25 49.55
CA ASP A 588 -36.63 -5.59 49.11
C ASP A 588 -36.61 -5.21 47.62
N VAL A 589 -35.47 -4.66 47.15
CA VAL A 589 -35.32 -4.18 45.79
C VAL A 589 -33.92 -4.50 45.24
N ILE A 590 -33.81 -4.61 43.94
CA ILE A 590 -32.54 -4.67 43.21
C ILE A 590 -32.43 -3.48 42.29
N HIS A 591 -31.25 -2.85 42.21
CA HIS A 591 -30.93 -1.73 41.36
C HIS A 591 -30.03 -2.15 40.22
N PHE A 592 -29.97 -1.32 39.18
CA PHE A 592 -29.19 -1.55 37.95
C PHE A 592 -28.23 -0.37 37.70
N SER A 593 -26.95 -0.66 37.43
CA SER A 593 -25.90 0.37 37.29
C SER A 593 -25.88 1.11 35.95
N ALA A 594 -26.62 0.61 34.91
CA ALA A 594 -26.52 1.17 33.57
C ALA A 594 -27.71 2.05 33.20
N SER A 595 -27.43 3.23 32.65
CA SER A 595 -28.44 4.12 32.06
C SER A 595 -29.24 3.50 30.90
N LYS A 596 -28.76 2.39 30.35
CA LYS A 596 -29.36 1.61 29.26
C LYS A 596 -30.39 0.56 29.72
N SER A 597 -30.56 0.35 31.03
CA SER A 597 -31.50 -0.67 31.56
C SER A 597 -32.96 -0.29 31.43
N ARG A 598 -33.28 0.99 31.24
CA ARG A 598 -34.66 1.49 31.15
C ARG A 598 -35.43 0.85 29.96
N GLY A 599 -36.60 0.30 30.27
CA GLY A 599 -37.46 -0.32 29.25
C GLY A 599 -37.08 -1.77 28.91
N MET A 600 -36.04 -2.32 29.54
CA MET A 600 -35.72 -3.73 29.41
C MET A 600 -36.63 -4.58 30.29
N ARG A 601 -36.90 -5.81 29.85
CA ARG A 601 -37.68 -6.79 30.61
C ARG A 601 -36.75 -7.67 31.43
N MET A 602 -37.01 -7.79 32.74
CA MET A 602 -36.34 -8.70 33.64
C MET A 602 -37.22 -9.93 33.94
N GLU A 603 -36.64 -11.10 33.79
CA GLU A 603 -37.21 -12.39 34.16
C GLU A 603 -36.36 -13.02 35.25
N VAL A 604 -36.97 -13.50 36.36
CA VAL A 604 -36.29 -14.14 37.48
C VAL A 604 -36.77 -15.58 37.60
N TYR A 605 -35.87 -16.52 37.65
CA TYR A 605 -36.10 -17.94 37.69
C TYR A 605 -35.56 -18.56 38.99
N ASN A 606 -36.26 -19.53 39.55
CA ASN A 606 -35.72 -20.30 40.67
C ASN A 606 -34.70 -21.35 40.20
N MET A 607 -34.11 -22.12 41.13
CA MET A 607 -33.13 -23.16 40.82
C MET A 607 -33.66 -24.31 39.93
N LEU A 608 -34.98 -24.46 39.82
CA LEU A 608 -35.64 -25.46 38.95
C LEU A 608 -35.97 -24.92 37.56
N GLY A 609 -35.63 -23.65 37.28
CA GLY A 609 -35.91 -22.98 36.01
C GLY A 609 -37.34 -22.48 35.87
N VAL A 610 -38.11 -22.41 36.97
CA VAL A 610 -39.46 -21.88 36.95
C VAL A 610 -39.40 -20.37 37.05
N LEU A 611 -40.11 -19.64 36.16
CA LEU A 611 -40.24 -18.20 36.17
C LEU A 611 -41.02 -17.77 37.45
N CYS A 612 -40.40 -16.95 38.30
CA CYS A 612 -40.95 -16.49 39.58
C CYS A 612 -41.30 -14.99 39.59
N LEU A 613 -40.64 -14.19 38.74
CA LEU A 613 -40.93 -12.77 38.61
C LEU A 613 -40.63 -12.32 37.17
N GLU A 614 -41.50 -11.49 36.61
CA GLU A 614 -41.30 -10.82 35.33
C GLU A 614 -41.69 -9.35 35.48
N GLU A 615 -40.75 -8.45 35.21
CA GLU A 615 -40.97 -7.01 35.37
C GLU A 615 -40.22 -6.21 34.31
N THR A 616 -40.76 -5.02 33.95
CA THR A 616 -40.09 -4.07 33.06
C THR A 616 -39.34 -3.05 33.93
N ILE A 617 -38.03 -2.90 33.69
CA ILE A 617 -37.17 -1.96 34.41
C ILE A 617 -37.61 -0.52 34.08
N GLY A 618 -38.14 0.16 35.09
CA GLY A 618 -38.70 1.50 34.96
C GLY A 618 -37.65 2.62 34.96
N SER A 619 -38.13 3.87 35.04
CA SER A 619 -37.28 5.07 35.07
C SER A 619 -36.39 5.16 36.30
N GLU A 620 -36.76 4.51 37.41
CA GLU A 620 -36.03 4.50 38.66
C GLU A 620 -34.95 3.43 38.72
N GLN A 621 -34.85 2.60 37.67
CA GLN A 621 -33.78 1.59 37.52
C GLN A 621 -33.73 0.60 38.71
N PHE A 622 -34.87 0.20 39.24
CA PHE A 622 -34.98 -0.88 40.23
C PHE A 622 -36.14 -1.82 39.90
N VAL A 623 -36.08 -3.01 40.50
CA VAL A 623 -37.17 -4.02 40.50
C VAL A 623 -37.44 -4.46 41.94
N ASP A 624 -38.74 -4.54 42.32
CA ASP A 624 -39.19 -5.02 43.62
C ASP A 624 -39.11 -6.53 43.68
N VAL A 625 -38.39 -7.09 44.64
CA VAL A 625 -38.16 -8.52 44.80
C VAL A 625 -38.78 -9.10 46.07
N ARG A 626 -39.56 -8.30 46.83
CA ARG A 626 -40.24 -8.73 48.07
C ARG A 626 -41.22 -9.89 47.89
N SER A 627 -41.69 -10.11 46.69
CA SER A 627 -42.55 -11.25 46.34
C SER A 627 -41.84 -12.59 46.25
N LEU A 628 -40.50 -12.57 46.17
CA LEU A 628 -39.66 -13.75 46.06
C LEU A 628 -39.35 -14.31 47.47
N GLU A 629 -39.42 -15.62 47.61
CA GLU A 629 -38.99 -16.31 48.83
C GLU A 629 -37.46 -16.27 48.96
N LYS A 630 -36.98 -16.43 50.18
CA LYS A 630 -35.51 -16.49 50.44
C LYS A 630 -34.88 -17.64 49.69
N GLY A 631 -33.85 -17.33 48.92
CA GLY A 631 -33.20 -18.35 48.09
C GLY A 631 -32.28 -17.81 47.03
N ILE A 632 -31.79 -18.74 46.19
CA ILE A 632 -30.96 -18.43 45.02
C ILE A 632 -31.83 -18.42 43.77
N TYR A 633 -31.72 -17.32 43.00
CA TYR A 633 -32.45 -17.13 41.76
C TYR A 633 -31.46 -16.76 40.65
N PHE A 634 -31.91 -17.04 39.39
CA PHE A 634 -31.23 -16.60 38.18
C PHE A 634 -32.09 -15.56 37.48
N TYR A 635 -31.49 -14.47 37.04
CA TYR A 635 -32.23 -13.47 36.30
C TYR A 635 -31.77 -13.41 34.85
N LYS A 636 -32.66 -12.99 33.98
CA LYS A 636 -32.41 -12.66 32.60
C LYS A 636 -33.02 -11.29 32.32
N ILE A 637 -32.25 -10.39 31.72
CA ILE A 637 -32.70 -9.05 31.32
C ILE A 637 -32.65 -8.99 29.80
N ILE A 638 -33.76 -8.63 29.18
CA ILE A 638 -33.98 -8.70 27.76
C ILE A 638 -34.27 -7.30 27.24
N GLY A 639 -33.38 -6.78 26.40
CA GLY A 639 -33.57 -5.55 25.65
C GLY A 639 -33.68 -5.81 24.16
N SER A 640 -33.94 -4.76 23.36
CA SER A 640 -34.10 -4.88 21.90
C SER A 640 -32.80 -5.31 21.17
N ALA A 641 -31.65 -5.03 21.73
CA ALA A 641 -30.32 -5.30 21.13
C ALA A 641 -29.33 -5.99 22.09
N SER A 642 -29.69 -6.22 23.37
CA SER A 642 -28.80 -6.79 24.38
C SER A 642 -29.53 -7.67 25.37
N HIS A 643 -28.84 -8.72 25.84
CA HIS A 643 -29.35 -9.65 26.84
C HIS A 643 -28.31 -9.78 27.96
N TYR A 644 -28.76 -9.67 29.21
CA TYR A 644 -27.92 -9.87 30.40
C TYR A 644 -28.49 -11.00 31.25
N SER A 645 -27.66 -11.74 31.95
CA SER A 645 -28.08 -12.78 32.89
C SER A 645 -27.12 -12.88 34.05
N GLY A 646 -27.62 -13.27 35.20
CA GLY A 646 -26.81 -13.44 36.37
C GLY A 646 -27.53 -14.17 37.49
N LYS A 647 -26.92 -14.21 38.67
CA LYS A 647 -27.44 -14.82 39.89
C LYS A 647 -27.74 -13.73 40.95
N ILE A 648 -28.89 -13.81 41.56
CA ILE A 648 -29.23 -13.02 42.78
C ILE A 648 -29.55 -13.95 43.93
N ILE A 649 -29.28 -13.45 45.13
CA ILE A 649 -29.63 -14.11 46.40
C ILE A 649 -30.66 -13.22 47.08
N ILE A 650 -31.80 -13.78 47.49
CA ILE A 650 -32.86 -13.08 48.24
C ILE A 650 -32.77 -13.51 49.69
N GLU A 651 -32.72 -12.53 50.63
CA GLU A 651 -32.63 -12.73 52.07
C GLU A 651 -33.90 -12.40 52.83
#